data_fc064bf7aef34e64a17fc49d8c80ef0c
#
_entry.id   fc064bf7aef34e64a17fc49d8c80ef0c
#
_cell.length_a   1.000
_cell.length_b   1.000
_cell.length_c   1.000
_cell.angle_alpha   90.00
_cell.angle_beta   90.00
_cell.angle_gamma   90.00
#
_symmetry.space_group_name_H-M   'P 1'
#
loop_
_entity.id
_entity.type
_entity.pdbx_description
1 polymer ?
#
loop_
_entity_poly.entity_id
_entity_poly.type
_entity_poly.pdbx_seq_one_letter_code
_entity_poly.pdbx_strand_id
1 'polypeptide(L)'
;MHSDAQPLTPPAQHDLRQAPASESAEPGAEILATSPGQHQVIRRNGKVTGFDDSKIAVAITKAFLAVEGGNAAASRRIHDIVQELSGQVSENLFRRAGNGSITVHIEDIQDQVELALMRGGHHKVARAYVLYREKQSEKRAAEAAKKRPAAAAADTVLHVVRADGTRTPLDEARMAAVVEEACRGLDEVDGARVLAEARRNLFDGVAEKDVGTALVMAARVQIEQEPNYSQVTARLLMDNLRREALTFLAGLPQEATQAEMGERYPEYFQAYIKRASQLELVDSELTRYDLDVLGKALRPERDLQFTYLGLQTLYDRYFIHSGGTRFELPQAFFMRVAMGLAINEVDREARAIEFYELLSSFDFMSSTPTLFNSGTLRPQLSSCYLTSVPDDLDGIFGAIKDNALLSKFAGGLGNDWTRVRGMGAHIKGTNGKSQGVVPFLKVANDTAVAVNQGGKRKGAVCAYLETWHIDVEEFIELRKNTGDDRRRTHDMNTANWIPDLFMQRVVEEGEWTLFSPSETGDLHDLVGEAFAKRYAEYEEKAARGEIKVFKKIRAVDLWRKMLGMLFETGHPWMTFKDPCNLRSPQSHVGVVHSSNLCTEITLNTSDDEIAVCNLGSVNLAAHVTDGALDLPKLERTVTTAMRMLDNVIDYNYYSVPQARRSNLRHRPVGLGIMGFQDALYAMRLPYASEEAVAFADTSMEAVSYFAIQASTRLAEERGRYATYEGSLWSQGILPIDSIDRLGEARGQYLQQDTSRTLDWDALRERVQSFGMRNSNTMAIAPTATISNICGVSQSIEPTYQNLFVKSNLSGEFTVINPYLVRDLKERGLWDEVMVNDLKYYDGSVQPLDRLPDDLKALYATAFELDTRWLVEAASRRQKWIDQGQSLNLYMSEPSGKKLDNLYKLAWVRGLKTTYYLRSMGATHVEKSTVTDTGRANKLNAVNGNGSAQAEESSKACSILDPDCEACQ
;
A
#
# COMPACT_ATOMS: atom_id res chain seq x y z
N MET A 1 -9.61 -45.85 -41.55
CA MET A 1 -10.72 -45.57 -42.47
C MET A 1 -10.85 -44.05 -42.48
N HIS A 2 -10.24 -43.44 -43.40
CA HIS A 2 -10.76 -42.73 -44.60
C HIS A 2 -12.06 -41.97 -44.28
N SER A 3 -12.26 -40.76 -44.58
CA SER A 3 -11.84 -39.69 -45.51
C SER A 3 -12.85 -38.54 -45.23
N ASP A 4 -12.82 -37.34 -45.57
CA ASP A 4 -12.29 -36.53 -46.65
C ASP A 4 -12.41 -35.04 -46.29
N ALA A 5 -11.44 -34.28 -46.69
CA ALA A 5 -11.51 -32.83 -46.71
C ALA A 5 -12.10 -32.32 -48.01
N GLN A 6 -12.90 -31.27 -47.92
CA GLN A 6 -13.11 -30.39 -49.06
C GLN A 6 -13.22 -28.91 -48.67
N PRO A 7 -12.69 -27.95 -49.47
CA PRO A 7 -12.54 -26.57 -49.15
C PRO A 7 -13.74 -25.72 -49.59
N LEU A 8 -14.05 -24.68 -48.80
CA LEU A 8 -15.07 -23.69 -49.15
C LEU A 8 -14.43 -22.46 -49.84
N THR A 9 -14.87 -22.20 -51.04
CA THR A 9 -14.62 -21.05 -51.89
C THR A 9 -15.41 -19.83 -51.41
N PRO A 10 -14.94 -18.58 -51.70
CA PRO A 10 -15.61 -17.34 -51.28
C PRO A 10 -16.74 -16.92 -52.23
N PRO A 11 -17.75 -16.20 -51.76
CA PRO A 11 -18.79 -15.64 -52.64
C PRO A 11 -18.45 -14.28 -53.22
N ALA A 12 -19.00 -14.08 -54.38
CA ALA A 12 -18.75 -13.03 -55.38
C ALA A 12 -19.30 -11.65 -55.04
N GLN A 13 -18.72 -10.71 -55.73
CA GLN A 13 -19.10 -9.29 -55.91
C GLN A 13 -20.53 -9.13 -56.42
N HIS A 14 -21.24 -8.11 -55.92
CA HIS A 14 -22.38 -7.53 -56.59
C HIS A 14 -22.27 -6.02 -56.74
N ASP A 15 -22.68 -5.62 -57.92
CA ASP A 15 -22.56 -4.37 -58.62
C ASP A 15 -23.17 -3.11 -57.97
N LEU A 16 -22.56 -2.03 -58.37
CA LEU A 16 -22.99 -0.63 -58.30
C LEU A 16 -24.34 -0.36 -58.97
N ARG A 17 -25.21 0.45 -58.36
CA ARG A 17 -26.13 1.35 -59.10
C ARG A 17 -26.21 2.72 -58.40
N GLN A 18 -26.12 3.73 -59.28
CA GLN A 18 -26.12 5.17 -59.06
C GLN A 18 -27.48 5.75 -58.70
N ALA A 19 -27.46 6.87 -58.00
CA ALA A 19 -28.04 8.18 -58.17
C ALA A 19 -29.04 8.64 -57.09
N PRO A 20 -29.38 9.94 -56.92
CA PRO A 20 -28.70 11.16 -57.36
C PRO A 20 -28.41 12.21 -56.25
N ALA A 21 -27.68 13.24 -56.65
CA ALA A 21 -27.24 14.40 -55.87
C ALA A 21 -28.35 15.34 -55.43
N SER A 22 -28.19 15.98 -54.27
CA SER A 22 -28.71 17.32 -53.96
C SER A 22 -27.73 18.11 -53.10
N GLU A 23 -27.58 19.37 -53.51
CA GLU A 23 -26.60 20.37 -53.22
C GLU A 23 -26.46 20.84 -51.77
N SER A 24 -25.28 21.34 -51.54
CA SER A 24 -24.76 22.44 -50.71
C SER A 24 -23.94 21.98 -49.50
N ALA A 25 -22.63 21.91 -49.70
CA ALA A 25 -21.61 21.82 -48.66
C ALA A 25 -20.78 23.10 -48.67
N GLU A 26 -20.68 23.73 -47.54
CA GLU A 26 -19.64 24.73 -47.27
C GLU A 26 -18.27 24.04 -47.12
N PRO A 27 -17.13 24.74 -47.32
CA PRO A 27 -15.87 24.10 -47.62
C PRO A 27 -15.23 23.44 -46.42
N GLY A 28 -15.19 22.12 -46.46
CA GLY A 28 -14.39 21.29 -45.52
C GLY A 28 -12.89 21.55 -45.71
N ALA A 29 -12.18 21.59 -44.61
CA ALA A 29 -10.73 21.68 -44.58
C ALA A 29 -10.11 20.58 -45.45
N GLU A 30 -9.31 20.94 -46.43
CA GLU A 30 -8.51 19.99 -47.20
C GLU A 30 -7.58 19.18 -46.33
N ILE A 31 -7.81 17.92 -46.23
CA ILE A 31 -6.85 16.95 -45.70
C ILE A 31 -5.86 16.65 -46.82
N LEU A 32 -4.75 17.37 -46.87
CA LEU A 32 -3.63 17.08 -47.78
C LEU A 32 -2.96 15.79 -47.31
N ALA A 33 -3.10 14.75 -48.12
CA ALA A 33 -2.33 13.52 -47.96
C ALA A 33 -0.85 13.84 -48.20
N THR A 34 -0.03 13.68 -47.13
CA THR A 34 1.42 13.90 -47.24
C THR A 34 2.14 12.59 -47.55
N SER A 35 3.28 12.71 -48.23
CA SER A 35 4.15 11.59 -48.61
C SER A 35 4.59 10.82 -47.34
N PRO A 36 4.77 9.49 -47.42
CA PRO A 36 5.27 8.72 -46.27
C PRO A 36 6.65 9.23 -45.81
N GLY A 37 6.80 9.49 -44.48
CA GLY A 37 8.08 9.92 -43.88
C GLY A 37 8.15 11.38 -43.45
N GLN A 38 7.10 12.22 -43.62
CA GLN A 38 7.09 13.59 -43.09
C GLN A 38 6.37 13.67 -41.75
N HIS A 39 7.05 14.21 -40.73
CA HIS A 39 6.47 14.50 -39.41
C HIS A 39 5.57 15.74 -39.45
N GLN A 40 4.51 15.76 -38.64
CA GLN A 40 3.52 16.82 -38.59
C GLN A 40 3.35 17.43 -37.21
N VAL A 41 2.88 18.67 -37.13
CA VAL A 41 2.60 19.39 -35.89
C VAL A 41 1.17 19.86 -35.87
N ILE A 42 0.44 19.51 -34.80
CA ILE A 42 -0.87 20.08 -34.48
C ILE A 42 -0.62 21.40 -33.76
N ARG A 43 -1.04 22.50 -34.39
CA ARG A 43 -0.99 23.83 -33.75
C ARG A 43 -2.15 24.00 -32.77
N ARG A 44 -2.01 24.96 -31.83
CA ARG A 44 -3.03 25.27 -30.82
C ARG A 44 -4.44 25.59 -31.39
N ASN A 45 -4.54 25.99 -32.63
CA ASN A 45 -5.81 26.22 -33.30
C ASN A 45 -6.34 25.00 -34.07
N GLY A 46 -5.80 23.82 -33.80
CA GLY A 46 -6.18 22.56 -34.42
C GLY A 46 -5.63 22.35 -35.84
N LYS A 47 -4.97 23.35 -36.45
CA LYS A 47 -4.41 23.22 -37.80
C LYS A 47 -3.15 22.36 -37.81
N VAL A 48 -3.10 21.36 -38.68
CA VAL A 48 -1.94 20.51 -38.90
C VAL A 48 -0.98 21.14 -39.90
N THR A 49 0.32 21.18 -39.62
CA THR A 49 1.38 21.69 -40.50
C THR A 49 2.59 20.79 -40.44
N GLY A 50 3.44 20.79 -41.47
CA GLY A 50 4.71 20.07 -41.45
C GLY A 50 5.61 20.49 -40.27
N PHE A 51 6.35 19.54 -39.71
CA PHE A 51 7.34 19.79 -38.70
C PHE A 51 8.53 20.56 -39.26
N ASP A 52 9.04 21.53 -38.52
CA ASP A 52 10.12 22.44 -38.93
C ASP A 52 11.02 22.71 -37.73
N ASP A 53 12.16 22.04 -37.66
CA ASP A 53 13.15 22.10 -36.58
C ASP A 53 13.81 23.49 -36.44
N SER A 54 13.87 24.26 -37.53
CA SER A 54 14.40 25.62 -37.50
C SER A 54 13.63 26.52 -36.54
N LYS A 55 12.34 26.24 -36.30
CA LYS A 55 11.50 26.97 -35.35
C LYS A 55 11.86 26.68 -33.89
N ILE A 56 12.34 25.47 -33.62
CA ILE A 56 12.87 25.09 -32.31
C ILE A 56 14.15 25.86 -32.04
N ALA A 57 15.08 25.86 -32.99
CA ALA A 57 16.33 26.60 -32.89
C ALA A 57 16.10 28.11 -32.66
N VAL A 58 15.15 28.73 -33.40
CA VAL A 58 14.75 30.14 -33.20
C VAL A 58 14.16 30.37 -31.79
N ALA A 59 13.37 29.46 -31.29
CA ALA A 59 12.77 29.59 -29.96
C ALA A 59 13.85 29.53 -28.86
N ILE A 60 14.79 28.60 -28.97
CA ILE A 60 15.92 28.44 -28.02
C ILE A 60 16.83 29.70 -28.13
N THR A 61 17.15 30.16 -29.32
CA THR A 61 17.96 31.39 -29.53
C THR A 61 17.35 32.58 -28.82
N LYS A 62 16.02 32.79 -28.98
CA LYS A 62 15.31 33.89 -28.29
C LYS A 62 15.38 33.79 -26.76
N ALA A 63 15.38 32.59 -26.23
CA ALA A 63 15.52 32.38 -24.77
C ALA A 63 16.96 32.76 -24.31
N PHE A 64 17.99 32.40 -25.07
CA PHE A 64 19.37 32.84 -24.80
C PHE A 64 19.53 34.36 -24.90
N LEU A 65 18.95 34.99 -25.91
CA LEU A 65 18.97 36.47 -26.08
C LEU A 65 18.30 37.18 -24.90
N ALA A 66 17.26 36.63 -24.32
CA ALA A 66 16.57 37.18 -23.18
C ALA A 66 17.41 37.17 -21.91
N VAL A 67 18.38 36.27 -21.78
CA VAL A 67 19.21 36.06 -20.59
C VAL A 67 20.59 36.69 -20.77
N GLU A 68 21.25 36.48 -21.90
CA GLU A 68 22.64 36.90 -22.18
C GLU A 68 22.73 38.22 -22.96
N GLY A 69 21.60 38.82 -23.37
CA GLY A 69 21.56 40.11 -24.06
C GLY A 69 21.76 40.01 -25.60
N GLY A 70 21.60 41.16 -26.30
CA GLY A 70 21.58 41.20 -27.77
C GLY A 70 22.84 40.66 -28.48
N ASN A 71 24.02 40.74 -27.82
CA ASN A 71 25.28 40.23 -28.38
C ASN A 71 25.37 38.71 -28.40
N ALA A 72 24.46 38.02 -27.75
CA ALA A 72 24.40 36.58 -27.76
C ALA A 72 24.05 36.01 -29.15
N ALA A 73 23.35 36.74 -29.98
CA ALA A 73 23.01 36.35 -31.38
C ALA A 73 24.23 36.16 -32.27
N ALA A 74 25.35 36.85 -31.98
CA ALA A 74 26.59 36.76 -32.75
C ALA A 74 27.61 35.75 -32.15
N SER A 75 27.25 35.09 -31.03
CA SER A 75 28.13 34.16 -30.34
C SER A 75 28.11 32.79 -30.99
N ARG A 76 29.25 32.34 -31.52
CA ARG A 76 29.40 31.00 -32.08
C ARG A 76 29.09 29.92 -31.04
N ARG A 77 29.49 30.11 -29.78
CA ARG A 77 29.15 29.22 -28.65
C ARG A 77 27.66 29.01 -28.49
N ILE A 78 26.87 30.07 -28.61
CA ILE A 78 25.41 29.97 -28.50
C ILE A 78 24.82 29.29 -29.72
N HIS A 79 25.32 29.53 -30.91
CA HIS A 79 24.89 28.82 -32.09
C HIS A 79 25.13 27.31 -32.00
N ASP A 80 26.30 26.89 -31.52
CA ASP A 80 26.64 25.48 -31.36
C ASP A 80 25.71 24.82 -30.32
N ILE A 81 25.47 25.47 -29.18
CA ILE A 81 24.54 25.00 -28.14
C ILE A 81 23.10 24.91 -28.68
N VAL A 82 22.63 25.92 -29.40
CA VAL A 82 21.27 25.92 -29.96
C VAL A 82 21.08 24.78 -30.96
N GLN A 83 22.11 24.52 -31.81
CA GLN A 83 22.08 23.47 -32.79
C GLN A 83 22.06 22.08 -32.10
N GLU A 84 22.86 21.89 -31.06
CA GLU A 84 22.89 20.67 -30.27
C GLU A 84 21.54 20.43 -29.60
N LEU A 85 20.99 21.41 -28.85
CA LEU A 85 19.74 21.29 -28.13
C LEU A 85 18.53 21.08 -29.08
N SER A 86 18.49 21.77 -30.23
CA SER A 86 17.43 21.58 -31.21
C SER A 86 17.47 20.18 -31.83
N GLY A 87 18.65 19.64 -32.06
CA GLY A 87 18.85 18.26 -32.50
C GLY A 87 18.34 17.24 -31.48
N GLN A 88 18.70 17.43 -30.20
CA GLN A 88 18.24 16.58 -29.11
C GLN A 88 16.70 16.59 -28.95
N VAL A 89 16.08 17.78 -29.10
CA VAL A 89 14.61 17.89 -29.05
C VAL A 89 13.95 17.11 -30.19
N SER A 90 14.46 17.26 -31.43
CA SER A 90 13.93 16.55 -32.60
C SER A 90 14.12 15.03 -32.44
N GLU A 91 15.28 14.58 -31.99
CA GLU A 91 15.55 13.19 -31.77
C GLU A 91 14.64 12.57 -30.69
N ASN A 92 14.46 13.25 -29.57
CA ASN A 92 13.59 12.79 -28.47
C ASN A 92 12.10 12.72 -28.88
N LEU A 93 11.62 13.69 -29.67
CA LEU A 93 10.24 13.70 -30.16
C LEU A 93 9.97 12.50 -31.10
N PHE A 94 10.96 12.10 -31.91
CA PHE A 94 10.76 11.10 -32.95
C PHE A 94 11.35 9.74 -32.65
N ARG A 95 12.03 9.56 -31.53
CA ARG A 95 12.63 8.28 -31.12
C ARG A 95 11.65 7.11 -31.14
N ARG A 96 10.37 7.36 -30.90
CA ARG A 96 9.29 6.35 -30.91
C ARG A 96 8.68 6.11 -32.29
N ALA A 97 9.03 6.89 -33.30
CA ALA A 97 8.40 6.82 -34.62
C ALA A 97 8.98 5.70 -35.51
N GLY A 98 10.16 5.20 -35.21
CA GLY A 98 10.88 4.31 -36.12
C GLY A 98 10.98 4.90 -37.51
N ASN A 99 10.62 4.16 -38.55
CA ASN A 99 10.58 4.63 -39.95
C ASN A 99 9.20 5.22 -40.38
N GLY A 100 8.28 5.45 -39.40
CA GLY A 100 6.93 6.00 -39.64
C GLY A 100 6.83 7.51 -39.48
N SER A 101 5.80 8.14 -40.02
CA SER A 101 5.46 9.55 -39.73
C SER A 101 4.69 9.64 -38.41
N ILE A 102 5.02 10.63 -37.57
CA ILE A 102 4.33 10.94 -36.31
C ILE A 102 3.76 12.35 -36.38
N THR A 103 2.60 12.53 -35.77
CA THR A 103 1.99 13.85 -35.56
C THR A 103 2.11 14.20 -34.09
N VAL A 104 2.80 15.32 -33.75
CA VAL A 104 3.04 15.81 -32.40
C VAL A 104 2.28 17.09 -32.11
N HIS A 105 1.87 17.34 -30.89
CA HIS A 105 1.25 18.61 -30.51
C HIS A 105 2.32 19.68 -30.25
N ILE A 106 1.99 20.96 -30.56
CA ILE A 106 2.95 22.07 -30.36
C ILE A 106 3.38 22.22 -28.88
N GLU A 107 2.54 21.85 -27.93
CA GLU A 107 2.87 21.87 -26.52
C GLU A 107 3.94 20.81 -26.16
N ASP A 108 3.84 19.60 -26.72
CA ASP A 108 4.85 18.56 -26.53
C ASP A 108 6.23 19.00 -27.02
N ILE A 109 6.27 19.75 -28.14
CA ILE A 109 7.51 20.33 -28.67
C ILE A 109 8.08 21.34 -27.67
N GLN A 110 7.23 22.19 -27.09
CA GLN A 110 7.67 23.23 -26.16
C GLN A 110 8.18 22.63 -24.85
N ASP A 111 7.54 21.57 -24.36
CA ASP A 111 7.97 20.84 -23.17
C ASP A 111 9.32 20.14 -23.40
N GLN A 112 9.53 19.56 -24.58
CA GLN A 112 10.84 18.99 -24.93
C GLN A 112 11.94 20.04 -25.09
N VAL A 113 11.63 21.25 -25.55
CA VAL A 113 12.59 22.38 -25.58
C VAL A 113 13.01 22.77 -24.16
N GLU A 114 12.05 22.91 -23.28
CA GLU A 114 12.31 23.21 -21.87
C GLU A 114 13.20 22.14 -21.23
N LEU A 115 12.84 20.87 -21.40
CA LEU A 115 13.63 19.72 -20.91
C LEU A 115 15.06 19.71 -21.49
N ALA A 116 15.24 20.01 -22.77
CA ALA A 116 16.54 20.05 -23.39
C ALA A 116 17.42 21.20 -22.82
N LEU A 117 16.85 22.38 -22.62
CA LEU A 117 17.53 23.50 -21.96
C LEU A 117 17.92 23.18 -20.53
N MET A 118 17.08 22.51 -19.80
CA MET A 118 17.35 22.07 -18.42
C MET A 118 18.48 21.01 -18.36
N ARG A 119 18.38 19.97 -19.19
CA ARG A 119 19.38 18.89 -19.28
C ARG A 119 20.75 19.42 -19.75
N GLY A 120 20.76 20.39 -20.63
CA GLY A 120 21.97 21.07 -21.07
C GLY A 120 22.60 22.01 -20.03
N GLY A 121 22.04 22.10 -18.82
CA GLY A 121 22.54 22.97 -17.73
C GLY A 121 22.21 24.45 -17.90
N HIS A 122 21.34 24.81 -18.88
CA HIS A 122 20.99 26.19 -19.18
C HIS A 122 19.75 26.68 -18.41
N HIS A 123 19.74 26.49 -17.10
CA HIS A 123 18.59 26.72 -16.23
C HIS A 123 18.03 28.15 -16.29
N LYS A 124 18.88 29.16 -16.39
CA LYS A 124 18.44 30.57 -16.52
C LYS A 124 17.72 30.80 -17.85
N VAL A 125 18.18 30.13 -18.91
CA VAL A 125 17.60 30.22 -20.25
C VAL A 125 16.29 29.44 -20.31
N ALA A 126 16.23 28.28 -19.69
CA ALA A 126 15.00 27.51 -19.54
C ALA A 126 13.91 28.31 -18.82
N ARG A 127 14.27 28.99 -17.72
CA ARG A 127 13.36 29.88 -16.98
C ARG A 127 12.87 31.04 -17.82
N ALA A 128 13.74 31.70 -18.56
CA ALA A 128 13.36 32.80 -19.46
C ALA A 128 12.41 32.31 -20.58
N TYR A 129 12.62 31.08 -21.02
CA TYR A 129 11.77 30.44 -22.03
C TYR A 129 10.36 30.20 -21.49
N VAL A 130 10.23 29.65 -20.27
CA VAL A 130 8.96 29.40 -19.60
C VAL A 130 8.20 30.70 -19.34
N LEU A 131 8.85 31.70 -18.71
CA LEU A 131 8.24 33.01 -18.44
C LEU A 131 7.80 33.74 -19.73
N TYR A 132 8.55 33.60 -20.82
CA TYR A 132 8.16 34.12 -22.12
C TYR A 132 6.92 33.38 -22.66
N ARG A 133 6.86 32.07 -22.51
CA ARG A 133 5.74 31.23 -22.91
C ARG A 133 4.46 31.62 -22.15
N GLU A 134 4.53 31.76 -20.81
CA GLU A 134 3.43 32.24 -19.95
C GLU A 134 2.96 33.64 -20.36
N LYS A 135 3.88 34.60 -20.46
CA LYS A 135 3.56 35.96 -20.85
C LYS A 135 2.93 36.06 -22.24
N GLN A 136 3.33 35.20 -23.19
CA GLN A 136 2.70 35.06 -24.47
C GLN A 136 1.32 34.37 -24.41
N SER A 137 1.13 33.47 -23.47
CA SER A 137 -0.16 32.84 -23.21
C SER A 137 -1.14 33.87 -22.62
N GLU A 138 -0.73 34.63 -21.61
CA GLU A 138 -1.53 35.73 -21.06
C GLU A 138 -1.84 36.82 -22.08
N LYS A 139 -0.86 37.23 -22.89
CA LYS A 139 -1.07 38.21 -23.96
C LYS A 139 -2.07 37.75 -24.99
N ARG A 140 -2.02 36.47 -25.36
CA ARG A 140 -3.00 35.85 -26.28
C ARG A 140 -4.36 35.71 -25.65
N ALA A 141 -4.43 35.37 -24.38
CA ALA A 141 -5.68 35.33 -23.63
C ALA A 141 -6.30 36.73 -23.52
N ALA A 142 -5.49 37.76 -23.29
CA ALA A 142 -5.92 39.17 -23.29
C ALA A 142 -6.29 39.68 -24.68
N GLU A 143 -5.58 39.26 -25.75
CA GLU A 143 -5.88 39.61 -27.16
C GLU A 143 -7.10 38.82 -27.68
N ALA A 144 -7.29 37.56 -27.23
CA ALA A 144 -8.49 36.78 -27.50
C ALA A 144 -9.71 37.39 -26.78
N ALA A 145 -9.52 37.88 -25.55
CA ALA A 145 -10.53 38.64 -24.82
C ALA A 145 -10.85 39.99 -25.50
N LYS A 146 -9.87 40.66 -26.12
CA LYS A 146 -10.07 41.91 -26.88
C LYS A 146 -10.62 41.72 -28.31
N LYS A 147 -10.45 40.53 -28.91
CA LYS A 147 -10.97 40.18 -30.23
C LYS A 147 -12.36 39.54 -30.23
N ARG A 148 -12.91 39.27 -29.04
CA ARG A 148 -14.33 39.01 -28.92
C ARG A 148 -15.06 40.31 -29.24
N PRO A 149 -15.92 40.33 -30.29
CA PRO A 149 -16.85 41.44 -30.45
C PRO A 149 -17.62 41.53 -29.15
N ALA A 150 -17.93 42.75 -28.74
CA ALA A 150 -18.94 43.00 -27.70
C ALA A 150 -20.34 42.66 -28.29
N ALA A 151 -20.50 41.43 -28.69
CA ALA A 151 -21.79 40.79 -28.81
C ALA A 151 -22.09 40.27 -27.40
N ALA A 152 -23.16 40.74 -26.81
CA ALA A 152 -23.69 40.41 -25.51
C ALA A 152 -23.25 39.04 -25.08
N ALA A 153 -22.77 38.95 -23.82
CA ALA A 153 -22.78 37.69 -23.08
C ALA A 153 -24.24 37.20 -23.05
N ALA A 154 -24.68 36.59 -24.13
CA ALA A 154 -25.76 35.65 -24.08
C ALA A 154 -25.16 34.49 -23.29
N ASP A 155 -25.62 34.27 -22.04
CA ASP A 155 -25.44 33.06 -21.29
C ASP A 155 -25.76 31.89 -22.24
N THR A 156 -24.68 31.31 -22.81
CA THR A 156 -24.84 30.06 -23.55
C THR A 156 -25.15 29.00 -22.54
N VAL A 157 -26.44 28.74 -22.38
CA VAL A 157 -26.93 27.69 -21.48
C VAL A 157 -26.33 26.38 -21.98
N LEU A 158 -25.36 25.85 -21.21
CA LEU A 158 -24.83 24.54 -21.48
C LEU A 158 -25.91 23.49 -21.25
N HIS A 159 -25.97 22.48 -22.08
CA HIS A 159 -26.90 21.37 -21.93
C HIS A 159 -26.14 20.10 -21.58
N VAL A 160 -26.79 19.25 -20.77
CA VAL A 160 -26.32 17.92 -20.44
C VAL A 160 -27.19 16.86 -21.11
N VAL A 161 -26.58 15.72 -21.41
CA VAL A 161 -27.28 14.53 -21.95
C VAL A 161 -27.48 13.53 -20.82
N ARG A 162 -28.73 13.22 -20.52
CA ARG A 162 -29.10 12.21 -19.53
C ARG A 162 -28.91 10.79 -20.06
N ALA A 163 -28.96 9.80 -19.16
CA ALA A 163 -28.80 8.38 -19.50
C ALA A 163 -29.86 7.87 -20.53
N ASP A 164 -31.05 8.49 -20.57
CA ASP A 164 -32.12 8.20 -21.55
C ASP A 164 -31.93 8.91 -22.88
N GLY A 165 -30.83 9.67 -23.07
CA GLY A 165 -30.54 10.46 -24.26
C GLY A 165 -31.22 11.81 -24.28
N THR A 166 -32.05 12.19 -23.31
CA THR A 166 -32.69 13.52 -23.26
C THR A 166 -31.64 14.60 -22.96
N ARG A 167 -31.79 15.73 -23.63
CA ARG A 167 -30.94 16.91 -23.49
C ARG A 167 -31.66 17.96 -22.65
N THR A 168 -31.05 18.31 -21.49
CA THR A 168 -31.59 19.30 -20.55
C THR A 168 -30.57 20.40 -20.28
N PRO A 169 -30.96 21.62 -19.95
CA PRO A 169 -30.05 22.66 -19.49
C PRO A 169 -29.22 22.16 -18.29
N LEU A 170 -27.94 22.54 -18.23
CA LEU A 170 -27.09 22.32 -17.07
C LEU A 170 -27.69 23.07 -15.88
N ASP A 171 -27.86 22.35 -14.78
CA ASP A 171 -28.32 22.94 -13.51
C ASP A 171 -27.13 23.58 -12.77
N GLU A 172 -26.81 24.82 -13.14
CA GLU A 172 -25.75 25.60 -12.47
C GLU A 172 -26.08 25.93 -11.01
N ALA A 173 -27.35 26.05 -10.67
CA ALA A 173 -27.79 26.32 -9.29
C ALA A 173 -27.48 25.11 -8.41
N ARG A 174 -27.75 23.90 -8.90
CA ARG A 174 -27.39 22.66 -8.20
C ARG A 174 -25.87 22.51 -8.06
N MET A 175 -25.09 22.79 -9.10
CA MET A 175 -23.63 22.77 -9.03
C MET A 175 -23.11 23.72 -7.95
N ALA A 176 -23.63 24.95 -7.90
CA ALA A 176 -23.24 25.94 -6.91
C ALA A 176 -23.58 25.48 -5.49
N ALA A 177 -24.79 24.95 -5.27
CA ALA A 177 -25.24 24.46 -3.97
C ALA A 177 -24.39 23.30 -3.46
N VAL A 178 -24.02 22.34 -4.33
CA VAL A 178 -23.17 21.19 -3.98
C VAL A 178 -21.77 21.63 -3.59
N VAL A 179 -21.17 22.58 -4.34
CA VAL A 179 -19.84 23.10 -4.04
C VAL A 179 -19.86 23.93 -2.75
N GLU A 180 -20.88 24.76 -2.53
CA GLU A 180 -21.04 25.51 -1.28
C GLU A 180 -21.16 24.57 -0.08
N GLU A 181 -21.98 23.52 -0.20
CA GLU A 181 -22.10 22.51 0.85
C GLU A 181 -20.77 21.78 1.09
N ALA A 182 -20.04 21.43 0.04
CA ALA A 182 -18.74 20.75 0.15
C ALA A 182 -17.67 21.61 0.84
N CYS A 183 -17.71 22.93 0.66
CA CYS A 183 -16.79 23.88 1.30
C CYS A 183 -17.19 24.26 2.73
N ARG A 184 -18.41 23.97 3.16
CA ARG A 184 -18.94 24.45 4.45
C ARG A 184 -18.13 23.94 5.64
N GLY A 185 -17.71 24.88 6.51
CA GLY A 185 -16.92 24.57 7.72
C GLY A 185 -15.47 24.18 7.46
N LEU A 186 -14.96 24.45 6.26
CA LEU A 186 -13.55 24.28 5.94
C LEU A 186 -12.91 25.66 5.71
N ASP A 187 -11.76 25.86 6.29
CA ASP A 187 -11.01 27.12 6.16
C ASP A 187 -10.19 27.14 4.86
N GLU A 188 -9.96 28.35 4.33
CA GLU A 188 -9.07 28.61 3.18
C GLU A 188 -9.45 27.85 1.88
N VAL A 189 -10.72 27.49 1.70
CA VAL A 189 -11.25 26.92 0.47
C VAL A 189 -12.16 27.90 -0.26
N ASP A 190 -12.02 28.00 -1.58
CA ASP A 190 -12.80 28.90 -2.45
C ASP A 190 -13.67 28.08 -3.42
N GLY A 191 -14.95 27.98 -3.11
CA GLY A 191 -15.95 27.30 -3.94
C GLY A 191 -16.12 27.96 -5.33
N ALA A 192 -15.98 29.28 -5.43
CA ALA A 192 -16.10 29.98 -6.71
C ALA A 192 -14.95 29.56 -7.66
N ARG A 193 -13.76 29.35 -7.14
CA ARG A 193 -12.63 28.82 -7.91
C ARG A 193 -12.89 27.41 -8.43
N VAL A 194 -13.44 26.53 -7.60
CA VAL A 194 -13.82 25.16 -8.01
C VAL A 194 -14.88 25.18 -9.10
N LEU A 195 -15.92 26.01 -8.97
CA LEU A 195 -16.97 26.16 -9.99
C LEU A 195 -16.42 26.70 -11.31
N ALA A 196 -15.58 27.74 -11.27
CA ALA A 196 -14.99 28.33 -12.46
C ALA A 196 -14.10 27.32 -13.21
N GLU A 197 -13.32 26.51 -12.48
CA GLU A 197 -12.48 25.48 -13.08
C GLU A 197 -13.31 24.32 -13.65
N ALA A 198 -14.33 23.85 -12.92
CA ALA A 198 -15.23 22.81 -13.42
C ALA A 198 -15.95 23.26 -14.68
N ARG A 199 -16.49 24.51 -14.73
CA ARG A 199 -17.16 25.07 -15.90
C ARG A 199 -16.25 25.14 -17.14
N ARG A 200 -14.95 25.37 -16.97
CA ARG A 200 -13.97 25.38 -18.09
C ARG A 200 -13.83 24.00 -18.73
N ASN A 201 -14.04 22.94 -17.96
CA ASN A 201 -13.88 21.56 -18.39
C ASN A 201 -15.20 20.95 -18.92
N LEU A 202 -16.34 21.67 -18.81
CA LEU A 202 -17.62 21.24 -19.35
C LEU A 202 -17.84 21.79 -20.75
N PHE A 203 -18.50 21.00 -21.59
CA PHE A 203 -18.90 21.36 -22.96
C PHE A 203 -20.39 21.08 -23.16
N ASP A 204 -21.00 21.74 -24.15
CA ASP A 204 -22.41 21.56 -24.47
C ASP A 204 -22.70 20.14 -24.98
N GLY A 205 -23.60 19.42 -24.29
CA GLY A 205 -23.88 18.01 -24.55
C GLY A 205 -23.06 17.02 -23.75
N VAL A 206 -22.34 17.47 -22.72
CA VAL A 206 -21.64 16.57 -21.75
C VAL A 206 -22.64 15.64 -21.07
N ALA A 207 -22.22 14.40 -20.78
CA ALA A 207 -23.08 13.47 -20.04
C ALA A 207 -23.33 13.99 -18.60
N GLU A 208 -24.58 13.92 -18.13
CA GLU A 208 -24.98 14.40 -16.80
C GLU A 208 -24.10 13.83 -15.67
N LYS A 209 -23.71 12.55 -15.77
CA LYS A 209 -22.79 11.89 -14.82
C LYS A 209 -21.41 12.53 -14.75
N ASP A 210 -20.93 13.12 -15.87
CA ASP A 210 -19.58 13.67 -15.96
C ASP A 210 -19.49 15.08 -15.35
N VAL A 211 -20.64 15.74 -15.10
CA VAL A 211 -20.66 17.04 -14.40
C VAL A 211 -20.11 16.90 -12.97
N GLY A 212 -20.57 15.90 -12.23
CA GLY A 212 -20.03 15.62 -10.88
C GLY A 212 -18.54 15.25 -10.91
N THR A 213 -18.09 14.50 -11.93
CA THR A 213 -16.68 14.18 -12.11
C THR A 213 -15.84 15.43 -12.38
N ALA A 214 -16.37 16.39 -13.16
CA ALA A 214 -15.69 17.66 -13.43
C ALA A 214 -15.50 18.50 -12.15
N LEU A 215 -16.50 18.51 -11.24
CA LEU A 215 -16.38 19.15 -9.93
C LEU A 215 -15.30 18.50 -9.04
N VAL A 216 -15.29 17.16 -8.97
CA VAL A 216 -14.26 16.41 -8.22
C VAL A 216 -12.87 16.73 -8.76
N MET A 217 -12.69 16.73 -10.08
CA MET A 217 -11.39 17.01 -10.71
C MET A 217 -10.95 18.47 -10.49
N ALA A 218 -11.88 19.43 -10.52
CA ALA A 218 -11.58 20.85 -10.29
C ALA A 218 -11.11 21.11 -8.84
N ALA A 219 -11.71 20.43 -7.86
CA ALA A 219 -11.27 20.53 -6.46
C ALA A 219 -9.95 19.79 -6.20
N ARG A 220 -9.77 18.62 -6.81
CA ARG A 220 -8.58 17.75 -6.60
C ARG A 220 -7.26 18.45 -6.91
N VAL A 221 -7.20 19.25 -7.97
CA VAL A 221 -5.96 19.95 -8.37
C VAL A 221 -5.53 21.04 -7.38
N GLN A 222 -6.40 21.43 -6.46
CA GLN A 222 -6.10 22.42 -5.42
C GLN A 222 -5.48 21.83 -4.15
N ILE A 223 -5.48 20.50 -3.99
CA ILE A 223 -5.04 19.81 -2.75
C ILE A 223 -3.59 20.14 -2.41
N GLU A 224 -2.71 20.31 -3.39
CA GLU A 224 -1.31 20.63 -3.16
C GLU A 224 -1.07 22.04 -2.60
N GLN A 225 -2.00 22.96 -2.84
CA GLN A 225 -1.93 24.33 -2.33
C GLN A 225 -2.61 24.45 -0.97
N GLU A 226 -3.71 23.73 -0.79
CA GLU A 226 -4.51 23.72 0.43
C GLU A 226 -5.06 22.32 0.72
N PRO A 227 -4.57 21.64 1.79
CA PRO A 227 -5.00 20.27 2.14
C PRO A 227 -6.50 20.12 2.32
N ASN A 228 -7.21 21.15 2.78
CA ASN A 228 -8.66 21.10 3.00
C ASN A 228 -9.46 20.83 1.72
N TYR A 229 -8.89 21.06 0.53
CA TYR A 229 -9.51 20.61 -0.72
C TYR A 229 -9.61 19.09 -0.83
N SER A 230 -8.86 18.33 -0.03
CA SER A 230 -9.06 16.88 0.05
C SER A 230 -10.44 16.52 0.60
N GLN A 231 -10.90 17.24 1.63
CA GLN A 231 -12.27 17.08 2.16
C GLN A 231 -13.31 17.62 1.18
N VAL A 232 -13.07 18.78 0.54
CA VAL A 232 -13.97 19.30 -0.51
C VAL A 232 -14.16 18.26 -1.60
N THR A 233 -13.07 17.70 -2.11
CA THR A 233 -13.07 16.68 -3.17
C THR A 233 -13.83 15.42 -2.74
N ALA A 234 -13.61 14.96 -1.49
CA ALA A 234 -14.35 13.83 -0.92
C ALA A 234 -15.86 14.09 -0.84
N ARG A 235 -16.27 15.28 -0.39
CA ARG A 235 -17.68 15.67 -0.27
C ARG A 235 -18.37 15.78 -1.63
N LEU A 236 -17.65 16.23 -2.66
CA LEU A 236 -18.14 16.23 -4.05
C LEU A 236 -18.26 14.80 -4.61
N LEU A 237 -17.32 13.92 -4.31
CA LEU A 237 -17.42 12.49 -4.63
C LEU A 237 -18.59 11.82 -3.89
N MET A 238 -18.84 12.22 -2.63
CA MET A 238 -19.97 11.72 -1.84
C MET A 238 -21.31 12.11 -2.45
N ASP A 239 -21.45 13.32 -3.01
CA ASP A 239 -22.67 13.72 -3.73
C ASP A 239 -22.93 12.81 -4.94
N ASN A 240 -21.89 12.48 -5.72
CA ASN A 240 -22.00 11.53 -6.82
C ASN A 240 -22.42 10.14 -6.34
N LEU A 241 -21.82 9.64 -5.24
CA LEU A 241 -22.15 8.34 -4.65
C LEU A 241 -23.60 8.31 -4.11
N ARG A 242 -24.05 9.38 -3.45
CA ARG A 242 -25.45 9.49 -2.98
C ARG A 242 -26.42 9.39 -4.13
N ARG A 243 -26.19 10.15 -5.21
CA ARG A 243 -27.03 10.09 -6.41
C ARG A 243 -27.05 8.70 -7.03
N GLU A 244 -25.89 8.06 -7.17
CA GLU A 244 -25.76 6.69 -7.68
C GLU A 244 -26.57 5.70 -6.83
N ALA A 245 -26.39 5.72 -5.51
CA ALA A 245 -27.01 4.79 -4.58
C ALA A 245 -28.52 4.98 -4.49
N LEU A 246 -29.00 6.21 -4.32
CA LEU A 246 -30.43 6.50 -4.21
C LEU A 246 -31.17 6.20 -5.53
N THR A 247 -30.59 6.54 -6.67
CA THR A 247 -31.17 6.23 -8.00
C THR A 247 -31.28 4.73 -8.21
N PHE A 248 -30.25 3.94 -7.83
CA PHE A 248 -30.29 2.48 -7.93
C PHE A 248 -31.41 1.85 -7.10
N LEU A 249 -31.58 2.32 -5.86
CA LEU A 249 -32.60 1.77 -4.97
C LEU A 249 -34.02 2.20 -5.35
N ALA A 250 -34.21 3.43 -5.81
CA ALA A 250 -35.52 3.94 -6.23
C ALA A 250 -35.93 3.49 -7.63
N GLY A 251 -34.98 3.10 -8.49
CA GLY A 251 -35.23 2.80 -9.90
C GLY A 251 -35.55 4.01 -10.78
N LEU A 252 -35.40 5.21 -10.24
CA LEU A 252 -35.58 6.49 -10.92
C LEU A 252 -34.59 7.53 -10.37
N PRO A 253 -34.23 8.58 -11.13
CA PRO A 253 -33.25 9.58 -10.69
C PRO A 253 -33.59 10.19 -9.34
N GLN A 254 -32.66 10.13 -8.40
CA GLN A 254 -32.77 10.65 -7.04
C GLN A 254 -31.48 11.38 -6.66
N GLU A 255 -31.63 12.45 -5.91
CA GLU A 255 -30.56 13.25 -5.35
C GLU A 255 -30.83 13.58 -3.89
N ALA A 256 -29.78 13.82 -3.13
CA ALA A 256 -29.89 14.32 -1.77
C ALA A 256 -28.62 15.10 -1.41
N THR A 257 -28.81 16.24 -0.74
CA THR A 257 -27.74 16.97 -0.07
C THR A 257 -27.27 16.22 1.18
N GLN A 258 -26.15 16.62 1.76
CA GLN A 258 -25.70 16.08 3.03
C GLN A 258 -26.72 16.28 4.16
N ALA A 259 -27.35 17.46 4.20
CA ALA A 259 -28.37 17.77 5.20
C ALA A 259 -29.61 16.88 5.05
N GLU A 260 -30.11 16.70 3.83
CA GLU A 260 -31.25 15.82 3.54
C GLU A 260 -30.94 14.34 3.83
N MET A 261 -29.68 13.90 3.64
CA MET A 261 -29.28 12.55 3.96
C MET A 261 -29.38 12.26 5.47
N GLY A 262 -29.19 13.26 6.32
CA GLY A 262 -29.41 13.14 7.76
C GLY A 262 -30.77 12.57 8.13
N GLU A 263 -31.79 12.97 7.41
CA GLU A 263 -33.17 12.49 7.60
C GLU A 263 -33.46 11.19 6.82
N ARG A 264 -32.81 11.00 5.66
CA ARG A 264 -33.05 9.86 4.75
C ARG A 264 -32.29 8.58 5.11
N TYR A 265 -31.20 8.67 5.88
CA TYR A 265 -30.38 7.50 6.17
C TYR A 265 -31.15 6.31 6.79
N PRO A 266 -32.07 6.50 7.74
CA PRO A 266 -32.83 5.37 8.31
C PRO A 266 -33.65 4.61 7.27
N GLU A 267 -34.35 5.32 6.38
CA GLU A 267 -35.15 4.71 5.31
C GLU A 267 -34.26 4.10 4.22
N TYR A 268 -33.21 4.83 3.81
CA TYR A 268 -32.21 4.36 2.85
C TYR A 268 -31.58 3.04 3.35
N PHE A 269 -31.16 2.97 4.61
CA PHE A 269 -30.50 1.80 5.17
C PHE A 269 -31.36 0.54 5.11
N GLN A 270 -32.63 0.68 5.47
CA GLN A 270 -33.58 -0.44 5.36
C GLN A 270 -33.75 -0.92 3.91
N ALA A 271 -33.90 0.01 2.97
CA ALA A 271 -34.03 -0.28 1.55
C ALA A 271 -32.75 -0.95 1.01
N TYR A 272 -31.58 -0.46 1.42
CA TYR A 272 -30.29 -0.99 1.07
C TYR A 272 -30.14 -2.46 1.51
N ILE A 273 -30.31 -2.78 2.78
CA ILE A 273 -30.16 -4.16 3.31
C ILE A 273 -31.13 -5.12 2.60
N LYS A 274 -32.39 -4.72 2.44
CA LYS A 274 -33.41 -5.55 1.75
C LYS A 274 -33.02 -5.78 0.29
N ARG A 275 -32.58 -4.73 -0.43
CA ARG A 275 -32.18 -4.85 -1.82
C ARG A 275 -30.90 -5.66 -2.01
N ALA A 276 -29.89 -5.46 -1.18
CA ALA A 276 -28.64 -6.21 -1.21
C ALA A 276 -28.87 -7.71 -0.93
N SER A 277 -29.76 -8.05 0.00
CA SER A 277 -30.17 -9.43 0.27
C SER A 277 -30.91 -10.06 -0.92
N GLN A 278 -31.84 -9.34 -1.56
CA GLN A 278 -32.53 -9.81 -2.77
C GLN A 278 -31.58 -10.09 -3.94
N LEU A 279 -30.47 -9.34 -4.01
CA LEU A 279 -29.43 -9.51 -5.02
C LEU A 279 -28.39 -10.58 -4.64
N GLU A 280 -28.56 -11.27 -3.52
CA GLU A 280 -27.64 -12.27 -2.99
C GLU A 280 -26.20 -11.71 -2.78
N LEU A 281 -26.10 -10.45 -2.38
CA LEU A 281 -24.83 -9.77 -2.08
C LEU A 281 -24.54 -9.71 -0.58
N VAL A 282 -25.58 -9.72 0.26
CA VAL A 282 -25.46 -9.81 1.72
C VAL A 282 -26.29 -11.00 2.25
N ASP A 283 -25.91 -11.46 3.44
CA ASP A 283 -26.58 -12.55 4.12
C ASP A 283 -28.01 -12.16 4.49
N SER A 284 -28.97 -13.05 4.26
CA SER A 284 -30.38 -12.85 4.63
C SER A 284 -30.59 -12.67 6.13
N GLU A 285 -29.70 -13.17 6.98
CA GLU A 285 -29.73 -12.95 8.43
C GLU A 285 -29.70 -11.45 8.79
N LEU A 286 -29.05 -10.61 7.97
CA LEU A 286 -29.04 -9.16 8.20
C LEU A 286 -30.42 -8.54 8.10
N THR A 287 -31.37 -9.14 7.38
CA THR A 287 -32.75 -8.64 7.29
C THR A 287 -33.58 -8.92 8.55
N ARG A 288 -33.06 -9.75 9.46
CA ARG A 288 -33.74 -10.10 10.74
C ARG A 288 -33.38 -9.18 11.89
N TYR A 289 -32.45 -8.26 11.69
CA TYR A 289 -32.19 -7.20 12.64
C TYR A 289 -33.31 -6.18 12.66
N ASP A 290 -33.46 -5.46 13.76
CA ASP A 290 -34.31 -4.27 13.78
C ASP A 290 -33.63 -3.13 12.98
N LEU A 291 -33.94 -3.11 11.68
CA LEU A 291 -33.34 -2.17 10.73
C LEU A 291 -33.76 -0.71 11.00
N ASP A 292 -34.87 -0.47 11.70
CA ASP A 292 -35.28 0.86 12.10
C ASP A 292 -34.38 1.39 13.23
N VAL A 293 -34.16 0.58 14.25
CA VAL A 293 -33.22 0.91 15.34
C VAL A 293 -31.81 1.17 14.79
N LEU A 294 -31.31 0.28 13.94
CA LEU A 294 -29.97 0.43 13.38
C LEU A 294 -29.85 1.63 12.44
N GLY A 295 -30.88 1.88 11.61
CA GLY A 295 -30.91 3.02 10.72
C GLY A 295 -30.89 4.36 11.46
N LYS A 296 -31.60 4.45 12.61
CA LYS A 296 -31.61 5.65 13.47
C LYS A 296 -30.28 5.84 14.25
N ALA A 297 -29.50 4.79 14.43
CA ALA A 297 -28.21 4.86 15.09
C ALA A 297 -27.08 5.37 14.18
N LEU A 298 -27.31 5.45 12.86
CA LEU A 298 -26.33 5.97 11.92
C LEU A 298 -25.98 7.44 12.20
N ARG A 299 -24.73 7.81 11.92
CA ARG A 299 -24.15 9.14 12.16
C ARG A 299 -23.83 9.82 10.83
N PRO A 300 -24.79 10.49 10.19
CA PRO A 300 -24.59 11.11 8.87
C PRO A 300 -23.46 12.14 8.82
N GLU A 301 -23.21 12.83 9.93
CA GLU A 301 -22.13 13.80 10.08
C GLU A 301 -20.73 13.20 9.88
N ARG A 302 -20.58 11.90 10.08
CA ARG A 302 -19.33 11.18 9.85
C ARG A 302 -19.00 11.01 8.36
N ASP A 303 -19.92 11.28 7.45
CA ASP A 303 -19.65 11.34 6.02
C ASP A 303 -18.71 12.51 5.67
N LEU A 304 -18.61 13.53 6.53
CA LEU A 304 -17.81 14.73 6.32
C LEU A 304 -16.33 14.55 6.70
N GLN A 305 -15.98 13.47 7.41
CA GLN A 305 -14.61 13.26 7.92
C GLN A 305 -13.64 12.70 6.87
N PHE A 306 -14.14 12.15 5.76
CA PHE A 306 -13.30 11.52 4.75
C PHE A 306 -12.39 12.51 4.03
N THR A 307 -11.15 12.06 3.80
CA THR A 307 -10.28 12.62 2.77
C THR A 307 -10.66 12.04 1.40
N TYR A 308 -10.23 12.70 0.32
CA TYR A 308 -10.47 12.20 -1.04
C TYR A 308 -9.92 10.79 -1.25
N LEU A 309 -8.67 10.54 -0.82
CA LEU A 309 -8.04 9.22 -0.91
C LEU A 309 -8.84 8.16 -0.12
N GLY A 310 -9.31 8.50 1.08
CA GLY A 310 -10.08 7.58 1.93
C GLY A 310 -11.40 7.17 1.30
N LEU A 311 -12.19 8.14 0.85
CA LEU A 311 -13.48 7.86 0.22
C LEU A 311 -13.34 7.17 -1.13
N GLN A 312 -12.38 7.60 -1.96
CA GLN A 312 -12.12 6.96 -3.25
C GLN A 312 -11.69 5.50 -3.08
N THR A 313 -10.89 5.21 -2.04
CA THR A 313 -10.50 3.84 -1.70
C THR A 313 -11.72 2.98 -1.37
N LEU A 314 -12.66 3.50 -0.57
CA LEU A 314 -13.91 2.80 -0.27
C LEU A 314 -14.77 2.61 -1.52
N TYR A 315 -14.91 3.66 -2.33
CA TYR A 315 -15.70 3.65 -3.55
C TYR A 315 -15.22 2.59 -4.56
N ASP A 316 -13.92 2.52 -4.80
CA ASP A 316 -13.37 1.63 -5.82
C ASP A 316 -13.29 0.18 -5.37
N ARG A 317 -13.09 -0.06 -4.08
CA ARG A 317 -12.72 -1.39 -3.59
C ARG A 317 -13.73 -2.04 -2.66
N TYR A 318 -14.38 -1.28 -1.78
CA TYR A 318 -15.11 -1.83 -0.64
C TYR A 318 -16.62 -1.84 -0.78
N PHE A 319 -17.18 -0.78 -1.34
CA PHE A 319 -18.63 -0.67 -1.41
C PHE A 319 -19.27 -1.73 -2.28
N ILE A 320 -20.37 -2.31 -1.78
CA ILE A 320 -21.19 -3.27 -2.52
C ILE A 320 -21.76 -2.59 -3.77
N HIS A 321 -21.64 -3.28 -4.88
CA HIS A 321 -22.14 -2.82 -6.18
C HIS A 321 -22.86 -3.94 -6.94
N SER A 322 -23.76 -3.56 -7.85
CA SER A 322 -24.41 -4.45 -8.80
C SER A 322 -24.17 -3.94 -10.23
N GLY A 323 -23.54 -4.75 -11.08
CA GLY A 323 -23.20 -4.37 -12.46
C GLY A 323 -22.31 -3.13 -12.56
N GLY A 324 -21.49 -2.85 -11.55
CA GLY A 324 -20.61 -1.67 -11.49
C GLY A 324 -21.23 -0.45 -10.79
N THR A 325 -22.53 -0.42 -10.53
CA THR A 325 -23.24 0.65 -9.82
C THR A 325 -23.13 0.42 -8.30
N ARG A 326 -22.53 1.38 -7.57
CA ARG A 326 -22.43 1.35 -6.10
C ARG A 326 -23.74 1.83 -5.53
N PHE A 327 -24.26 1.08 -4.56
CA PHE A 327 -25.48 1.46 -3.85
C PHE A 327 -25.34 1.36 -2.33
N GLU A 328 -24.11 1.17 -1.85
CA GLU A 328 -23.74 1.19 -0.45
C GLU A 328 -23.05 2.53 -0.10
N LEU A 329 -23.63 3.29 0.84
CA LEU A 329 -23.07 4.53 1.39
C LEU A 329 -22.18 4.23 2.60
N PRO A 330 -21.24 5.11 2.99
CA PRO A 330 -20.24 4.82 4.02
C PRO A 330 -20.83 4.39 5.38
N GLN A 331 -21.87 5.06 5.87
CA GLN A 331 -22.46 4.69 7.15
C GLN A 331 -23.17 3.33 7.07
N ALA A 332 -23.79 3.01 5.94
CA ALA A 332 -24.38 1.69 5.71
C ALA A 332 -23.32 0.61 5.61
N PHE A 333 -22.18 0.91 4.98
CA PHE A 333 -21.02 0.01 4.90
C PHE A 333 -20.50 -0.36 6.30
N PHE A 334 -20.22 0.63 7.17
CA PHE A 334 -19.75 0.35 8.52
C PHE A 334 -20.79 -0.39 9.36
N MET A 335 -22.08 -0.05 9.20
CA MET A 335 -23.15 -0.77 9.90
C MET A 335 -23.29 -2.21 9.38
N ARG A 336 -23.18 -2.47 8.08
CA ARG A 336 -23.17 -3.85 7.54
C ARG A 336 -22.03 -4.68 8.12
N VAL A 337 -20.84 -4.11 8.16
CA VAL A 337 -19.67 -4.78 8.75
C VAL A 337 -19.92 -5.12 10.22
N ALA A 338 -20.42 -4.15 10.98
CA ALA A 338 -20.77 -4.29 12.39
C ALA A 338 -21.85 -5.35 12.64
N MET A 339 -22.93 -5.35 11.83
CA MET A 339 -23.99 -6.36 11.89
C MET A 339 -23.46 -7.78 11.67
N GLY A 340 -22.60 -7.96 10.65
CA GLY A 340 -21.96 -9.25 10.38
C GLY A 340 -21.12 -9.73 11.57
N LEU A 341 -20.36 -8.85 12.21
CA LEU A 341 -19.56 -9.19 13.39
C LEU A 341 -20.42 -9.43 14.66
N ALA A 342 -21.59 -8.85 14.74
CA ALA A 342 -22.50 -9.00 15.88
C ALA A 342 -23.54 -10.12 15.71
N ILE A 343 -23.51 -10.86 14.61
CA ILE A 343 -24.59 -11.81 14.22
C ILE A 343 -24.84 -12.89 15.26
N ASN A 344 -23.83 -13.31 16.00
CA ASN A 344 -23.90 -14.33 17.03
C ASN A 344 -23.98 -13.76 18.47
N GLU A 345 -24.07 -12.42 18.62
CA GLU A 345 -24.24 -11.79 19.93
C GLU A 345 -25.66 -11.93 20.44
N VAL A 346 -25.82 -12.00 21.77
CA VAL A 346 -27.16 -12.09 22.39
C VAL A 346 -27.95 -10.82 22.13
N ASP A 347 -27.34 -9.67 22.41
CA ASP A 347 -27.91 -8.34 22.18
C ASP A 347 -27.34 -7.76 20.88
N ARG A 348 -27.59 -8.44 19.75
CA ARG A 348 -26.91 -8.18 18.49
C ARG A 348 -27.12 -6.77 17.95
N GLU A 349 -28.28 -6.14 18.15
CA GLU A 349 -28.53 -4.74 17.76
C GLU A 349 -27.64 -3.77 18.56
N ALA A 350 -27.58 -3.91 19.86
CA ALA A 350 -26.75 -3.07 20.72
C ALA A 350 -25.26 -3.26 20.39
N ARG A 351 -24.82 -4.49 20.15
CA ARG A 351 -23.43 -4.79 19.75
C ARG A 351 -23.12 -4.28 18.35
N ALA A 352 -24.03 -4.40 17.41
CA ALA A 352 -23.85 -3.83 16.07
C ALA A 352 -23.68 -2.29 16.14
N ILE A 353 -24.46 -1.60 16.98
CA ILE A 353 -24.30 -0.16 17.19
C ILE A 353 -22.94 0.15 17.82
N GLU A 354 -22.51 -0.58 18.84
CA GLU A 354 -21.21 -0.40 19.50
C GLU A 354 -20.04 -0.58 18.50
N PHE A 355 -20.09 -1.63 17.67
CA PHE A 355 -19.07 -1.90 16.65
C PHE A 355 -19.09 -0.86 15.54
N TYR A 356 -20.30 -0.42 15.13
CA TYR A 356 -20.46 0.65 14.16
C TYR A 356 -19.88 1.97 14.68
N GLU A 357 -20.16 2.34 15.92
CA GLU A 357 -19.62 3.57 16.53
C GLU A 357 -18.10 3.55 16.48
N LEU A 358 -17.47 2.43 16.80
CA LEU A 358 -16.00 2.27 16.79
C LEU A 358 -15.40 2.33 15.38
N LEU A 359 -16.01 1.66 14.39
CA LEU A 359 -15.52 1.67 13.01
C LEU A 359 -15.72 3.03 12.34
N SER A 360 -16.91 3.62 12.49
CA SER A 360 -17.28 4.84 11.79
C SER A 360 -16.67 6.11 12.39
N SER A 361 -16.19 6.07 13.66
CA SER A 361 -15.39 7.14 14.27
C SER A 361 -13.93 7.15 13.84
N PHE A 362 -13.45 6.08 13.16
CA PHE A 362 -12.05 5.85 12.84
C PHE A 362 -11.13 5.65 14.03
N ASP A 363 -11.66 5.34 15.20
CA ASP A 363 -10.84 5.00 16.37
C ASP A 363 -10.15 3.64 16.22
N PHE A 364 -10.77 2.74 15.46
CA PHE A 364 -10.27 1.41 15.10
C PHE A 364 -10.73 1.02 13.71
N MET A 365 -9.93 0.22 13.01
CA MET A 365 -10.33 -0.36 11.74
C MET A 365 -9.99 -1.84 11.67
N SER A 366 -10.95 -2.65 11.24
CA SER A 366 -10.76 -4.06 10.94
C SER A 366 -9.92 -4.25 9.67
N SER A 367 -9.33 -5.44 9.54
CA SER A 367 -8.58 -5.79 8.33
C SER A 367 -9.43 -5.76 7.06
N THR A 368 -8.77 -5.59 5.92
CA THR A 368 -9.42 -5.54 4.61
C THR A 368 -10.39 -6.70 4.34
N PRO A 369 -10.07 -7.99 4.58
CA PRO A 369 -11.04 -9.08 4.38
C PRO A 369 -12.29 -8.97 5.25
N THR A 370 -12.15 -8.52 6.49
CA THR A 370 -13.29 -8.28 7.38
C THR A 370 -14.21 -7.19 6.81
N LEU A 371 -13.63 -6.07 6.36
CA LEU A 371 -14.39 -4.96 5.78
C LEU A 371 -15.10 -5.37 4.47
N PHE A 372 -14.44 -6.18 3.63
CA PHE A 372 -15.04 -6.66 2.39
C PHE A 372 -16.20 -7.64 2.61
N ASN A 373 -15.98 -8.63 3.48
CA ASN A 373 -16.78 -9.85 3.48
C ASN A 373 -17.77 -9.94 4.65
N SER A 374 -17.65 -9.09 5.69
CA SER A 374 -18.57 -9.12 6.83
C SER A 374 -20.01 -8.82 6.38
N GLY A 375 -20.95 -9.63 6.78
CA GLY A 375 -22.34 -9.50 6.39
C GLY A 375 -22.66 -10.03 4.98
N THR A 376 -21.70 -10.62 4.25
CA THR A 376 -21.93 -11.24 2.93
C THR A 376 -22.21 -12.75 3.04
N LEU A 377 -22.59 -13.39 1.93
CA LEU A 377 -22.92 -14.82 1.90
C LEU A 377 -21.75 -15.76 2.23
N ARG A 378 -20.52 -15.32 2.07
CA ARG A 378 -19.32 -16.12 2.36
C ARG A 378 -18.28 -15.26 3.06
N PRO A 379 -18.47 -15.03 4.35
CA PRO A 379 -17.67 -14.10 5.12
C PRO A 379 -16.30 -14.70 5.49
N GLN A 380 -15.36 -14.86 4.53
CA GLN A 380 -13.98 -15.10 4.89
C GLN A 380 -13.40 -13.78 5.41
N LEU A 381 -13.32 -13.65 6.71
CA LEU A 381 -12.95 -12.42 7.42
C LEU A 381 -11.48 -12.40 7.84
N SER A 382 -10.89 -13.59 8.00
CA SER A 382 -9.49 -13.77 8.42
C SER A 382 -8.54 -13.38 7.30
N SER A 383 -7.45 -12.69 7.67
CA SER A 383 -6.51 -12.08 6.71
C SER A 383 -5.34 -12.98 6.38
N CYS A 384 -4.82 -13.75 7.36
CA CYS A 384 -3.51 -14.38 7.30
C CYS A 384 -3.60 -15.86 7.61
N TYR A 385 -2.86 -16.67 6.82
CA TYR A 385 -2.83 -18.12 6.92
C TYR A 385 -1.40 -18.61 6.81
N LEU A 386 -1.00 -19.53 7.70
CA LEU A 386 0.33 -20.13 7.73
C LEU A 386 0.23 -21.64 7.53
N THR A 387 1.03 -22.18 6.63
CA THR A 387 1.03 -23.60 6.28
C THR A 387 2.45 -24.15 6.29
N SER A 388 2.70 -25.26 6.99
CA SER A 388 3.93 -26.05 6.81
C SER A 388 3.72 -27.11 5.74
N VAL A 389 4.60 -27.11 4.72
CA VAL A 389 4.49 -28.01 3.55
C VAL A 389 5.15 -29.34 3.87
N PRO A 390 4.43 -30.49 3.78
CA PRO A 390 5.01 -31.83 4.02
C PRO A 390 5.98 -32.24 2.93
N ASP A 391 6.83 -33.25 3.22
CA ASP A 391 7.84 -33.78 2.29
C ASP A 391 7.32 -34.96 1.46
N ASP A 392 6.14 -34.82 0.84
CA ASP A 392 5.55 -35.77 -0.11
C ASP A 392 4.74 -35.04 -1.18
N LEU A 393 4.54 -35.68 -2.33
CA LEU A 393 3.88 -35.01 -3.45
C LEU A 393 2.42 -34.65 -3.16
N ASP A 394 1.67 -35.50 -2.47
CA ASP A 394 0.27 -35.26 -2.17
C ASP A 394 0.16 -34.05 -1.22
N GLY A 395 1.00 -34.01 -0.19
CA GLY A 395 1.09 -32.89 0.75
C GLY A 395 1.56 -31.59 0.11
N ILE A 396 2.58 -31.62 -0.76
CA ILE A 396 3.07 -30.43 -1.48
C ILE A 396 1.96 -29.85 -2.36
N PHE A 397 1.34 -30.66 -3.22
CA PHE A 397 0.28 -30.18 -4.10
C PHE A 397 -1.02 -29.90 -3.33
N GLY A 398 -1.26 -30.59 -2.20
CA GLY A 398 -2.32 -30.29 -1.25
C GLY A 398 -2.17 -28.86 -0.69
N ALA A 399 -0.98 -28.49 -0.22
CA ALA A 399 -0.69 -27.14 0.27
C ALA A 399 -0.87 -26.08 -0.82
N ILE A 400 -0.41 -26.34 -2.06
CA ILE A 400 -0.61 -25.45 -3.20
C ILE A 400 -2.10 -25.27 -3.52
N LYS A 401 -2.90 -26.33 -3.49
CA LYS A 401 -4.36 -26.27 -3.68
C LYS A 401 -5.03 -25.47 -2.57
N ASP A 402 -4.66 -25.70 -1.31
CA ASP A 402 -5.20 -24.98 -0.17
C ASP A 402 -4.86 -23.49 -0.24
N ASN A 403 -3.65 -23.14 -0.65
CA ASN A 403 -3.26 -21.77 -0.95
C ASN A 403 -4.18 -21.11 -1.99
N ALA A 404 -4.50 -21.81 -3.08
CA ALA A 404 -5.40 -21.30 -4.11
C ALA A 404 -6.81 -21.03 -3.55
N LEU A 405 -7.34 -21.94 -2.72
CA LEU A 405 -8.65 -21.81 -2.08
C LEU A 405 -8.71 -20.63 -1.09
N LEU A 406 -7.65 -20.44 -0.30
CA LEU A 406 -7.55 -19.35 0.67
C LEU A 406 -7.35 -17.99 -0.02
N SER A 407 -6.52 -17.95 -1.08
CA SER A 407 -6.29 -16.73 -1.88
C SER A 407 -7.55 -16.21 -2.56
N LYS A 408 -8.46 -17.10 -2.99
CA LYS A 408 -9.71 -16.74 -3.68
C LYS A 408 -10.53 -15.69 -2.92
N PHE A 409 -10.48 -15.68 -1.60
CA PHE A 409 -11.24 -14.80 -0.72
C PHE A 409 -10.37 -13.79 0.03
N ALA A 410 -9.23 -13.38 -0.56
CA ALA A 410 -8.34 -12.35 -0.05
C ALA A 410 -7.46 -12.73 1.16
N GLY A 411 -7.18 -14.04 1.36
CA GLY A 411 -6.20 -14.50 2.36
C GLY A 411 -4.77 -14.22 1.93
N GLY A 412 -3.95 -13.64 2.82
CA GLY A 412 -2.49 -13.54 2.68
C GLY A 412 -1.83 -14.81 3.23
N LEU A 413 -0.83 -15.35 2.52
CA LEU A 413 -0.30 -16.69 2.79
C LEU A 413 1.17 -16.66 3.17
N GLY A 414 1.55 -17.41 4.23
CA GLY A 414 2.91 -17.76 4.55
C GLY A 414 3.08 -19.28 4.49
N ASN A 415 4.09 -19.74 3.77
CA ASN A 415 4.37 -21.16 3.64
C ASN A 415 5.80 -21.50 4.10
N ASP A 416 5.91 -22.39 5.04
CA ASP A 416 7.17 -22.99 5.42
C ASP A 416 7.48 -24.19 4.50
N TRP A 417 8.61 -24.12 3.81
CA TRP A 417 9.10 -25.15 2.89
C TRP A 417 10.27 -25.95 3.43
N THR A 418 10.66 -25.74 4.69
CA THR A 418 11.87 -26.29 5.30
C THR A 418 11.84 -27.82 5.36
N ARG A 419 10.67 -28.44 5.49
CA ARG A 419 10.54 -29.89 5.58
C ARG A 419 10.77 -30.61 4.25
N VAL A 420 10.60 -29.92 3.12
CA VAL A 420 10.75 -30.52 1.80
C VAL A 420 12.21 -30.86 1.54
N ARG A 421 12.50 -32.11 1.19
CA ARG A 421 13.86 -32.60 0.98
C ARG A 421 14.64 -31.81 -0.05
N GLY A 422 15.89 -31.54 0.24
CA GLY A 422 16.76 -30.76 -0.61
C GLY A 422 17.25 -31.47 -1.87
N MET A 423 17.95 -30.72 -2.72
CA MET A 423 18.58 -31.21 -3.93
C MET A 423 19.56 -32.37 -3.63
N GLY A 424 19.49 -33.42 -4.43
CA GLY A 424 20.37 -34.61 -4.31
C GLY A 424 19.89 -35.64 -3.28
N ALA A 425 18.89 -35.34 -2.45
CA ALA A 425 18.31 -36.31 -1.51
C ALA A 425 17.67 -37.52 -2.26
N HIS A 426 17.81 -38.70 -1.65
CA HIS A 426 17.30 -39.93 -2.25
C HIS A 426 15.77 -40.03 -2.20
N ILE A 427 15.17 -40.41 -3.31
CA ILE A 427 13.73 -40.69 -3.45
C ILE A 427 13.53 -42.22 -3.47
N LYS A 428 13.09 -42.80 -2.35
CA LYS A 428 12.93 -44.24 -2.20
C LYS A 428 12.02 -44.89 -3.26
N GLY A 429 10.91 -44.25 -3.63
CA GLY A 429 9.92 -44.82 -4.55
C GLY A 429 10.39 -44.98 -5.98
N THR A 430 11.30 -44.16 -6.44
CA THR A 430 11.83 -44.15 -7.83
C THR A 430 13.30 -44.49 -7.91
N ASN A 431 13.99 -44.65 -6.79
CA ASN A 431 15.44 -44.77 -6.69
C ASN A 431 16.21 -43.58 -7.36
N GLY A 432 15.55 -42.43 -7.43
CA GLY A 432 16.07 -41.20 -8.03
C GLY A 432 16.60 -40.21 -7.00
N LYS A 433 16.95 -39.01 -7.47
CA LYS A 433 17.40 -37.89 -6.64
C LYS A 433 16.44 -36.71 -6.74
N SER A 434 16.18 -36.07 -5.63
CA SER A 434 15.36 -34.85 -5.55
C SER A 434 16.01 -33.70 -6.31
N GLN A 435 15.17 -32.87 -6.92
CA GLN A 435 15.55 -31.59 -7.52
C GLN A 435 15.46 -30.40 -6.51
N GLY A 436 15.16 -30.72 -5.23
CA GLY A 436 15.05 -29.72 -4.17
C GLY A 436 13.72 -28.96 -4.17
N VAL A 437 13.68 -27.89 -3.39
CA VAL A 437 12.47 -27.07 -3.16
C VAL A 437 12.14 -26.14 -4.32
N VAL A 438 13.14 -25.66 -5.07
CA VAL A 438 13.01 -24.58 -6.05
C VAL A 438 11.98 -24.88 -7.16
N PRO A 439 11.91 -26.09 -7.75
CA PRO A 439 10.89 -26.40 -8.75
C PRO A 439 9.45 -26.30 -8.22
N PHE A 440 9.23 -26.70 -6.97
CA PHE A 440 7.90 -26.60 -6.33
C PHE A 440 7.56 -25.16 -5.99
N LEU A 441 8.55 -24.34 -5.58
CA LEU A 441 8.35 -22.91 -5.35
C LEU A 441 7.95 -22.19 -6.64
N LYS A 442 8.46 -22.60 -7.79
CA LYS A 442 8.01 -22.09 -9.09
C LYS A 442 6.53 -22.39 -9.36
N VAL A 443 6.07 -23.60 -9.06
CA VAL A 443 4.64 -23.97 -9.19
C VAL A 443 3.79 -23.15 -8.23
N ALA A 444 4.23 -22.94 -6.98
CA ALA A 444 3.52 -22.12 -6.00
C ALA A 444 3.44 -20.65 -6.44
N ASN A 445 4.51 -20.09 -6.99
CA ASN A 445 4.53 -18.76 -7.59
C ASN A 445 3.50 -18.62 -8.71
N ASP A 446 3.50 -19.55 -9.67
CA ASP A 446 2.61 -19.48 -10.83
C ASP A 446 1.13 -19.70 -10.44
N THR A 447 0.89 -20.51 -9.40
CA THR A 447 -0.43 -20.67 -8.79
C THR A 447 -0.92 -19.37 -8.14
N ALA A 448 -0.06 -18.65 -7.42
CA ALA A 448 -0.42 -17.38 -6.81
C ALA A 448 -0.78 -16.33 -7.87
N VAL A 449 -0.06 -16.30 -8.98
CA VAL A 449 -0.37 -15.42 -10.13
C VAL A 449 -1.71 -15.79 -10.79
N ALA A 450 -1.97 -17.10 -10.94
CA ALA A 450 -3.18 -17.60 -11.61
C ALA A 450 -4.46 -17.36 -10.81
N VAL A 451 -4.39 -17.37 -9.47
CA VAL A 451 -5.56 -17.17 -8.61
C VAL A 451 -5.77 -15.72 -8.31
N ASN A 452 -6.83 -15.18 -8.90
CA ASN A 452 -7.25 -13.80 -8.77
C ASN A 452 -8.33 -13.68 -7.68
N GLN A 453 -8.15 -12.75 -6.75
CA GLN A 453 -9.06 -12.46 -5.65
C GLN A 453 -10.29 -11.67 -6.13
N GLY A 454 -11.18 -12.33 -6.86
CA GLY A 454 -12.43 -11.73 -7.36
C GLY A 454 -12.22 -10.55 -8.33
N GLY A 455 -11.10 -10.52 -9.08
CA GLY A 455 -10.74 -9.43 -9.99
C GLY A 455 -10.14 -8.20 -9.31
N LYS A 456 -10.08 -8.17 -7.98
CA LYS A 456 -9.65 -6.98 -7.21
C LYS A 456 -8.18 -7.02 -6.78
N ARG A 457 -7.56 -8.22 -6.74
CA ARG A 457 -6.19 -8.41 -6.23
C ARG A 457 -5.57 -9.69 -6.77
N LYS A 458 -4.24 -9.73 -7.03
CA LYS A 458 -3.51 -10.98 -7.29
C LYS A 458 -3.35 -11.77 -5.99
N GLY A 459 -3.29 -13.10 -6.07
CA GLY A 459 -2.92 -13.95 -4.95
C GLY A 459 -1.48 -13.63 -4.52
N ALA A 460 -1.22 -13.66 -3.22
CA ALA A 460 0.08 -13.30 -2.67
C ALA A 460 0.52 -14.33 -1.63
N VAL A 461 1.74 -14.84 -1.79
CA VAL A 461 2.35 -15.88 -0.95
C VAL A 461 3.76 -15.47 -0.58
N CYS A 462 4.17 -15.72 0.67
CA CYS A 462 5.55 -15.66 1.11
C CYS A 462 6.05 -17.08 1.42
N ALA A 463 7.14 -17.48 0.81
CA ALA A 463 7.83 -18.72 1.13
C ALA A 463 8.90 -18.48 2.19
N TYR A 464 8.94 -19.35 3.18
CA TYR A 464 9.91 -19.35 4.27
C TYR A 464 10.82 -20.58 4.16
N LEU A 465 12.11 -20.40 4.42
CA LEU A 465 13.06 -21.47 4.47
C LEU A 465 14.08 -21.22 5.60
N GLU A 466 14.35 -22.25 6.41
CA GLU A 466 15.39 -22.15 7.45
C GLU A 466 16.81 -22.12 6.83
N THR A 467 17.70 -21.35 7.46
CA THR A 467 19.04 -21.10 6.93
C THR A 467 19.97 -22.32 6.98
N TRP A 468 19.59 -23.40 7.62
CA TRP A 468 20.33 -24.68 7.61
C TRP A 468 19.93 -25.62 6.46
N HIS A 469 18.88 -25.29 5.70
CA HIS A 469 18.44 -26.11 4.57
C HIS A 469 19.47 -26.10 3.42
N ILE A 470 19.73 -27.28 2.82
CA ILE A 470 20.76 -27.43 1.77
C ILE A 470 20.50 -26.54 0.53
N ASP A 471 19.24 -26.23 0.23
CA ASP A 471 18.86 -25.41 -0.92
C ASP A 471 18.81 -23.90 -0.60
N VAL A 472 19.23 -23.46 0.59
CA VAL A 472 19.14 -22.06 1.01
C VAL A 472 19.85 -21.10 0.06
N GLU A 473 21.00 -21.50 -0.50
CA GLU A 473 21.76 -20.64 -1.40
C GLU A 473 21.03 -20.38 -2.72
N GLU A 474 20.24 -21.32 -3.24
CA GLU A 474 19.40 -21.13 -4.41
C GLU A 474 18.11 -20.38 -4.04
N PHE A 475 17.55 -20.67 -2.87
CA PHE A 475 16.37 -19.97 -2.35
C PHE A 475 16.61 -18.46 -2.23
N ILE A 476 17.77 -18.03 -1.74
CA ILE A 476 18.12 -16.61 -1.62
C ILE A 476 18.11 -15.91 -3.00
N GLU A 477 18.42 -16.63 -4.08
CA GLU A 477 18.51 -16.09 -5.44
C GLU A 477 17.19 -16.15 -6.23
N LEU A 478 16.09 -16.61 -5.64
CA LEU A 478 14.83 -16.83 -6.37
C LEU A 478 14.27 -15.57 -7.06
N ARG A 479 14.51 -14.38 -6.50
CA ARG A 479 14.03 -13.11 -7.06
C ARG A 479 15.07 -12.35 -7.89
N LYS A 480 16.21 -12.96 -8.17
CA LYS A 480 17.27 -12.35 -8.99
C LYS A 480 16.78 -12.18 -10.43
N ASN A 481 17.08 -11.01 -11.03
CA ASN A 481 16.70 -10.69 -12.42
C ASN A 481 17.56 -11.36 -13.49
N THR A 482 18.52 -12.19 -13.09
CA THR A 482 19.46 -12.89 -13.98
C THR A 482 19.44 -14.39 -13.73
N GLY A 483 19.82 -15.18 -14.73
CA GLY A 483 19.91 -16.64 -14.64
C GLY A 483 18.76 -17.35 -15.35
N ASP A 484 18.51 -18.60 -14.99
CA ASP A 484 17.44 -19.41 -15.60
C ASP A 484 16.07 -19.07 -14.97
N ASP A 485 15.16 -18.50 -15.75
CA ASP A 485 13.80 -18.10 -15.31
C ASP A 485 12.98 -19.27 -14.75
N ARG A 486 13.28 -20.52 -15.15
CA ARG A 486 12.62 -21.73 -14.58
C ARG A 486 12.95 -21.92 -13.11
N ARG A 487 14.02 -21.29 -12.62
CA ARG A 487 14.48 -21.32 -11.23
C ARG A 487 14.30 -19.97 -10.52
N ARG A 488 13.40 -19.10 -11.03
CA ARG A 488 13.09 -17.78 -10.47
C ARG A 488 11.60 -17.67 -10.16
N THR A 489 11.29 -16.91 -9.12
CA THR A 489 9.92 -16.65 -8.62
C THR A 489 9.77 -15.15 -8.39
N HIS A 490 9.38 -14.41 -9.44
CA HIS A 490 9.32 -12.95 -9.37
C HIS A 490 8.09 -12.38 -8.67
N ASP A 491 6.99 -13.14 -8.57
CA ASP A 491 5.73 -12.69 -7.99
C ASP A 491 5.52 -13.17 -6.55
N MET A 492 6.29 -14.17 -6.09
CA MET A 492 6.21 -14.70 -4.73
C MET A 492 7.26 -14.05 -3.84
N ASN A 493 6.86 -13.64 -2.65
CA ASN A 493 7.78 -13.14 -1.65
C ASN A 493 8.56 -14.27 -0.97
N THR A 494 9.75 -13.96 -0.45
CA THR A 494 10.59 -14.93 0.24
C THR A 494 11.15 -14.35 1.54
N ALA A 495 11.31 -15.20 2.55
CA ALA A 495 11.90 -14.83 3.84
C ALA A 495 12.81 -15.92 4.38
N ASN A 496 13.90 -15.53 4.98
CA ASN A 496 14.80 -16.44 5.70
C ASN A 496 14.25 -16.67 7.11
N TRP A 497 14.16 -17.93 7.53
CA TRP A 497 13.83 -18.30 8.91
C TRP A 497 15.11 -18.67 9.65
N ILE A 498 15.58 -17.78 10.53
CA ILE A 498 16.96 -17.75 11.03
C ILE A 498 17.00 -18.22 12.49
N PRO A 499 17.62 -19.39 12.80
CA PRO A 499 17.87 -19.79 14.16
C PRO A 499 18.99 -18.94 14.81
N ASP A 500 18.90 -18.72 16.11
CA ASP A 500 19.88 -17.93 16.88
C ASP A 500 21.30 -18.47 16.77
N LEU A 501 21.47 -19.79 16.70
CA LEU A 501 22.76 -20.43 16.52
C LEU A 501 23.46 -19.95 15.24
N PHE A 502 22.70 -19.71 14.14
CA PHE A 502 23.27 -19.16 12.91
C PHE A 502 23.83 -17.75 13.17
N MET A 503 23.05 -16.90 13.81
CA MET A 503 23.49 -15.53 14.12
C MET A 503 24.69 -15.49 15.06
N GLN A 504 24.74 -16.38 16.06
CA GLN A 504 25.92 -16.54 16.92
C GLN A 504 27.16 -16.91 16.11
N ARG A 505 27.03 -17.89 15.22
CA ARG A 505 28.16 -18.30 14.34
C ARG A 505 28.53 -17.22 13.32
N VAL A 506 27.62 -16.37 12.89
CA VAL A 506 27.93 -15.18 12.07
C VAL A 506 28.78 -14.19 12.85
N VAL A 507 28.44 -13.92 14.12
CA VAL A 507 29.21 -13.02 14.98
C VAL A 507 30.57 -13.59 15.34
N GLU A 508 30.66 -14.89 15.58
CA GLU A 508 31.87 -15.63 15.94
C GLU A 508 32.72 -16.05 14.73
N GLU A 509 32.27 -15.73 13.52
CA GLU A 509 32.89 -16.13 12.23
C GLU A 509 33.07 -17.66 12.08
N GLY A 510 32.14 -18.42 12.67
CA GLY A 510 32.15 -19.87 12.69
C GLY A 510 31.73 -20.51 11.37
N GLU A 511 31.81 -21.85 11.34
CA GLU A 511 31.32 -22.67 10.23
C GLU A 511 29.82 -22.95 10.37
N TRP A 512 29.15 -23.16 9.25
CA TRP A 512 27.73 -23.50 9.17
C TRP A 512 27.52 -24.65 8.19
N THR A 513 26.78 -25.67 8.62
CA THR A 513 26.52 -26.85 7.81
C THR A 513 25.11 -26.85 7.30
N LEU A 514 24.95 -26.91 6.00
CA LEU A 514 23.66 -27.05 5.34
C LEU A 514 23.30 -28.53 5.23
N PHE A 515 22.06 -28.89 5.58
CA PHE A 515 21.55 -30.24 5.58
C PHE A 515 20.30 -30.41 4.73
N SER A 516 20.05 -31.64 4.24
CA SER A 516 18.74 -31.99 3.73
C SER A 516 17.85 -32.48 4.89
N PRO A 517 16.60 -31.95 5.01
CA PRO A 517 15.69 -32.35 6.09
C PRO A 517 15.32 -33.85 6.05
N SER A 518 15.55 -34.52 4.93
CA SER A 518 15.34 -35.98 4.82
C SER A 518 16.23 -36.80 5.77
N GLU A 519 17.34 -36.25 6.25
CA GLU A 519 18.28 -36.88 7.18
C GLU A 519 18.33 -36.19 8.57
N THR A 520 17.77 -34.97 8.68
CA THR A 520 17.85 -34.10 9.87
C THR A 520 16.51 -33.39 10.16
N GLY A 521 15.38 -34.06 9.85
CA GLY A 521 14.05 -33.43 9.84
C GLY A 521 13.58 -32.91 11.19
N ASP A 522 14.10 -33.42 12.31
CA ASP A 522 13.74 -32.97 13.65
C ASP A 522 14.32 -31.57 14.00
N LEU A 523 15.30 -31.06 13.24
CA LEU A 523 15.81 -29.68 13.41
C LEU A 523 14.71 -28.63 13.18
N HIS A 524 13.75 -28.96 12.33
CA HIS A 524 12.62 -28.09 12.03
C HIS A 524 11.77 -27.75 13.27
N ASP A 525 11.57 -28.75 14.15
CA ASP A 525 10.74 -28.61 15.36
C ASP A 525 11.52 -28.20 16.62
N LEU A 526 12.85 -28.05 16.53
CA LEU A 526 13.69 -27.68 17.64
C LEU A 526 14.05 -26.19 17.65
N VAL A 527 14.18 -25.61 18.84
CA VAL A 527 14.49 -24.17 19.04
C VAL A 527 15.48 -24.01 20.20
N GLY A 528 16.19 -22.90 20.24
CA GLY A 528 17.12 -22.54 21.31
C GLY A 528 18.22 -23.57 21.53
N GLU A 529 18.49 -23.90 22.80
CA GLU A 529 19.55 -24.85 23.17
C GLU A 529 19.32 -26.25 22.58
N ALA A 530 18.06 -26.71 22.53
CA ALA A 530 17.74 -28.03 21.97
C ALA A 530 18.10 -28.11 20.48
N PHE A 531 17.82 -27.04 19.72
CA PHE A 531 18.28 -26.93 18.34
C PHE A 531 19.81 -26.95 18.24
N ALA A 532 20.49 -26.12 19.02
CA ALA A 532 21.95 -26.01 18.98
C ALA A 532 22.65 -27.36 19.28
N LYS A 533 22.18 -28.05 20.30
CA LYS A 533 22.70 -29.38 20.66
C LYS A 533 22.48 -30.39 19.54
N ARG A 534 21.28 -30.49 19.03
CA ARG A 534 20.93 -31.45 17.97
C ARG A 534 21.65 -31.16 16.66
N TYR A 535 21.79 -29.89 16.34
CA TYR A 535 22.55 -29.45 15.16
C TYR A 535 24.02 -29.86 15.25
N ALA A 536 24.67 -29.68 16.41
CA ALA A 536 26.06 -30.14 16.62
C ALA A 536 26.19 -31.66 16.50
N GLU A 537 25.23 -32.45 17.04
CA GLU A 537 25.19 -33.89 16.83
C GLU A 537 25.13 -34.28 15.35
N TYR A 538 24.40 -33.54 14.53
CA TYR A 538 24.33 -33.77 13.09
C TYR A 538 25.62 -33.36 12.39
N GLU A 539 26.29 -32.32 12.82
CA GLU A 539 27.63 -31.96 12.31
C GLU A 539 28.66 -33.08 12.58
N GLU A 540 28.61 -33.67 13.77
CA GLU A 540 29.46 -34.83 14.11
C GLU A 540 29.13 -36.06 13.23
N LYS A 541 27.85 -36.37 13.02
CA LYS A 541 27.38 -37.45 12.12
C LYS A 541 27.86 -37.23 10.69
N ALA A 542 27.78 -35.99 10.19
CA ALA A 542 28.26 -35.63 8.87
C ALA A 542 29.77 -35.81 8.76
N ALA A 543 30.52 -35.44 9.79
CA ALA A 543 31.96 -35.64 9.86
C ALA A 543 32.38 -37.14 9.85
N ARG A 544 31.55 -38.01 10.43
CA ARG A 544 31.74 -39.46 10.37
C ARG A 544 31.21 -40.12 9.10
N GLY A 545 30.62 -39.38 8.17
CA GLY A 545 30.02 -39.88 6.93
C GLY A 545 28.67 -40.58 7.06
N GLU A 546 27.99 -40.42 8.18
CA GLU A 546 26.67 -40.97 8.45
C GLU A 546 25.55 -40.20 7.74
N ILE A 547 25.74 -38.87 7.53
CA ILE A 547 24.89 -38.03 6.73
C ILE A 547 25.52 -37.86 5.34
N LYS A 548 24.69 -38.04 4.30
CA LYS A 548 25.21 -38.06 2.91
C LYS A 548 24.97 -36.74 2.16
N VAL A 549 23.89 -36.02 2.50
CA VAL A 549 23.52 -34.78 1.79
C VAL A 549 23.72 -33.60 2.72
N PHE A 550 24.89 -33.03 2.71
CA PHE A 550 25.26 -31.83 3.46
C PHE A 550 26.33 -31.01 2.72
N LYS A 551 26.47 -29.75 3.13
CA LYS A 551 27.47 -28.81 2.63
C LYS A 551 27.96 -27.94 3.78
N LYS A 552 29.26 -27.84 3.99
CA LYS A 552 29.87 -27.00 5.02
C LYS A 552 30.35 -25.69 4.42
N ILE A 553 30.01 -24.56 5.01
CA ILE A 553 30.35 -23.22 4.56
C ILE A 553 30.69 -22.34 5.77
N ARG A 554 31.24 -21.15 5.57
CA ARG A 554 31.35 -20.16 6.66
C ARG A 554 30.00 -19.45 6.84
N ALA A 555 29.54 -19.31 8.09
CA ALA A 555 28.28 -18.62 8.41
C ALA A 555 28.27 -17.18 7.89
N VAL A 556 29.39 -16.46 8.03
CA VAL A 556 29.53 -15.08 7.57
C VAL A 556 29.42 -14.93 6.03
N ASP A 557 29.81 -15.96 5.27
CA ASP A 557 29.73 -15.90 3.80
C ASP A 557 28.27 -16.07 3.33
N LEU A 558 27.50 -16.98 3.96
CA LEU A 558 26.06 -17.10 3.74
C LEU A 558 25.33 -15.82 4.13
N TRP A 559 25.65 -15.25 5.29
CA TRP A 559 25.08 -14.01 5.78
C TRP A 559 25.31 -12.85 4.81
N ARG A 560 26.53 -12.68 4.29
CA ARG A 560 26.83 -11.68 3.27
C ARG A 560 26.04 -11.88 2.00
N LYS A 561 25.87 -13.15 1.57
CA LYS A 561 25.03 -13.47 0.42
C LYS A 561 23.56 -13.11 0.66
N MET A 562 23.03 -13.41 1.84
CA MET A 562 21.67 -13.03 2.24
C MET A 562 21.47 -11.52 2.19
N LEU A 563 22.36 -10.74 2.80
CA LEU A 563 22.30 -9.28 2.78
C LEU A 563 22.47 -8.70 1.38
N GLY A 564 23.36 -9.29 0.56
CA GLY A 564 23.55 -8.89 -0.83
C GLY A 564 22.30 -9.05 -1.67
N MET A 565 21.61 -10.19 -1.54
CA MET A 565 20.35 -10.44 -2.27
C MET A 565 19.20 -9.60 -1.74
N LEU A 566 19.12 -9.41 -0.43
CA LEU A 566 18.14 -8.50 0.16
C LEU A 566 18.32 -7.06 -0.36
N PHE A 567 19.56 -6.61 -0.50
CA PHE A 567 19.86 -5.30 -1.11
C PHE A 567 19.49 -5.24 -2.60
N GLU A 568 19.87 -6.28 -3.37
CA GLU A 568 19.66 -6.32 -4.82
C GLU A 568 18.17 -6.47 -5.20
N THR A 569 17.43 -7.31 -4.46
CA THR A 569 16.07 -7.74 -4.85
C THR A 569 14.98 -7.37 -3.85
N GLY A 570 15.32 -6.83 -2.69
CA GLY A 570 14.40 -6.61 -1.56
C GLY A 570 14.02 -7.91 -0.81
N HIS A 571 14.58 -9.06 -1.19
CA HIS A 571 14.26 -10.38 -0.66
C HIS A 571 15.51 -11.28 -0.59
N PRO A 572 15.45 -12.38 0.21
CA PRO A 572 14.46 -12.72 1.23
C PRO A 572 14.53 -11.80 2.47
N TRP A 573 13.41 -11.59 3.14
CA TRP A 573 13.37 -10.85 4.40
C TRP A 573 14.07 -11.60 5.53
N MET A 574 14.49 -10.89 6.58
CA MET A 574 15.15 -11.47 7.74
C MET A 574 14.15 -11.65 8.88
N THR A 575 13.92 -12.90 9.27
CA THR A 575 13.02 -13.27 10.36
C THR A 575 13.73 -14.27 11.27
N PHE A 576 13.53 -14.16 12.60
CA PHE A 576 14.29 -14.89 13.60
C PHE A 576 13.43 -15.97 14.28
N LYS A 577 13.84 -17.24 14.12
CA LYS A 577 13.09 -18.41 14.60
C LYS A 577 12.93 -18.44 16.11
N ASP A 578 14.01 -18.25 16.84
CA ASP A 578 14.02 -18.47 18.29
C ASP A 578 13.16 -17.47 19.07
N PRO A 579 13.22 -16.15 18.84
CA PRO A 579 12.34 -15.22 19.56
C PRO A 579 10.86 -15.42 19.20
N CYS A 580 10.54 -15.90 18.00
CA CYS A 580 9.17 -16.27 17.64
C CYS A 580 8.66 -17.45 18.47
N ASN A 581 9.51 -18.38 18.81
CA ASN A 581 9.16 -19.62 19.51
C ASN A 581 9.32 -19.50 21.05
N LEU A 582 10.47 -19.03 21.54
CA LEU A 582 10.75 -18.93 22.96
C LEU A 582 9.80 -17.97 23.68
N ARG A 583 9.31 -16.97 22.96
CA ARG A 583 8.33 -16.01 23.45
C ARG A 583 6.90 -16.30 22.98
N SER A 584 6.65 -17.47 22.36
CA SER A 584 5.30 -17.88 21.96
C SER A 584 4.49 -18.36 23.17
N PRO A 585 3.30 -17.81 23.41
CA PRO A 585 2.43 -18.31 24.47
C PRO A 585 1.95 -19.75 24.22
N GLN A 586 2.08 -20.27 22.99
CA GLN A 586 1.58 -21.57 22.56
C GLN A 586 2.67 -22.65 22.36
N SER A 587 3.87 -22.46 22.91
CA SER A 587 5.00 -23.40 22.77
C SER A 587 4.71 -24.83 23.24
N HIS A 588 3.68 -25.05 24.06
CA HIS A 588 3.25 -26.36 24.56
C HIS A 588 2.42 -27.17 23.55
N VAL A 589 1.90 -26.56 22.49
CA VAL A 589 1.06 -27.23 21.46
C VAL A 589 1.72 -27.34 20.10
N GLY A 590 2.78 -26.59 19.84
CA GLY A 590 3.50 -26.67 18.57
C GLY A 590 4.52 -25.57 18.38
N VAL A 591 5.22 -25.66 17.28
CA VAL A 591 6.32 -24.76 16.89
C VAL A 591 5.85 -23.77 15.84
N VAL A 592 6.33 -22.55 15.91
CA VAL A 592 6.17 -21.53 14.90
C VAL A 592 7.24 -21.76 13.83
N HIS A 593 6.82 -22.17 12.62
CA HIS A 593 7.74 -22.55 11.54
C HIS A 593 7.93 -21.45 10.49
N SER A 594 7.04 -20.45 10.50
CA SER A 594 7.08 -19.33 9.55
C SER A 594 6.30 -18.14 10.09
N SER A 595 6.28 -17.08 9.32
CA SER A 595 5.32 -15.99 9.45
C SER A 595 4.37 -15.95 8.23
N ASN A 596 3.48 -14.96 8.19
CA ASN A 596 2.56 -14.73 7.08
C ASN A 596 3.24 -13.95 5.93
N LEU A 597 2.41 -13.42 5.03
CA LEU A 597 2.84 -12.61 3.89
C LEU A 597 3.59 -11.33 4.31
N CYS A 598 3.19 -10.72 5.43
CA CYS A 598 3.69 -9.41 5.89
C CYS A 598 4.54 -9.49 7.16
N THR A 599 4.92 -10.67 7.59
CA THR A 599 5.85 -10.99 8.68
C THR A 599 5.40 -10.64 10.11
N GLU A 600 4.14 -10.23 10.32
CA GLU A 600 3.63 -9.90 11.66
C GLU A 600 3.05 -11.10 12.43
N ILE A 601 2.66 -12.18 11.76
CA ILE A 601 1.99 -13.33 12.37
C ILE A 601 2.99 -14.43 12.71
N THR A 602 3.04 -14.84 13.96
CA THR A 602 3.90 -15.92 14.43
C THR A 602 3.08 -16.91 15.24
N LEU A 603 2.48 -17.86 14.55
CA LEU A 603 1.59 -18.89 15.10
C LEU A 603 2.11 -20.29 14.79
N ASN A 604 1.83 -21.25 15.65
CA ASN A 604 2.20 -22.64 15.45
C ASN A 604 1.40 -23.30 14.32
N THR A 605 2.06 -24.15 13.56
CA THR A 605 1.47 -24.94 12.46
C THR A 605 1.76 -26.42 12.66
N SER A 606 0.93 -27.28 12.05
CA SER A 606 1.15 -28.73 12.00
C SER A 606 0.58 -29.31 10.70
N ASP A 607 0.70 -30.63 10.51
CA ASP A 607 0.10 -31.31 9.35
C ASP A 607 -1.44 -31.17 9.32
N ASP A 608 -2.06 -31.03 10.49
CA ASP A 608 -3.50 -30.93 10.66
C ASP A 608 -4.01 -29.50 10.89
N GLU A 609 -3.15 -28.52 11.03
CA GLU A 609 -3.50 -27.15 11.41
C GLU A 609 -2.80 -26.12 10.52
N ILE A 610 -3.58 -25.42 9.73
CA ILE A 610 -3.18 -24.17 9.09
C ILE A 610 -3.48 -23.04 10.06
N ALA A 611 -2.46 -22.32 10.51
CA ALA A 611 -2.67 -21.22 11.45
C ALA A 611 -3.40 -20.07 10.79
N VAL A 612 -4.29 -19.43 11.54
CA VAL A 612 -5.13 -18.34 11.06
C VAL A 612 -5.03 -17.17 12.02
N CYS A 613 -4.88 -15.95 11.52
CA CYS A 613 -4.95 -14.76 12.36
C CYS A 613 -6.00 -13.76 11.89
N ASN A 614 -6.62 -13.09 12.88
CA ASN A 614 -7.71 -12.14 12.71
C ASN A 614 -7.18 -10.77 13.14
N LEU A 615 -7.11 -9.83 12.18
CA LEU A 615 -6.39 -8.57 12.34
C LEU A 615 -7.30 -7.35 12.41
N GLY A 616 -6.85 -6.37 13.18
CA GLY A 616 -7.39 -5.03 13.25
C GLY A 616 -6.38 -4.07 13.86
N SER A 617 -6.56 -2.78 13.65
CA SER A 617 -5.60 -1.77 14.12
C SER A 617 -6.29 -0.58 14.77
N VAL A 618 -5.81 -0.20 15.94
CA VAL A 618 -6.20 1.02 16.66
C VAL A 618 -5.57 2.21 15.94
N ASN A 619 -6.35 3.24 15.70
CA ASN A 619 -5.84 4.52 15.22
C ASN A 619 -5.24 5.31 16.40
N LEU A 620 -3.94 5.23 16.56
CA LEU A 620 -3.27 5.83 17.71
C LEU A 620 -3.42 7.35 17.75
N ALA A 621 -3.42 8.00 16.58
CA ALA A 621 -3.61 9.46 16.49
C ALA A 621 -4.95 9.93 17.07
N ALA A 622 -6.01 9.14 16.90
CA ALA A 622 -7.33 9.44 17.47
C ALA A 622 -7.39 9.31 19.01
N HIS A 623 -6.35 8.74 19.61
CA HIS A 623 -6.23 8.53 21.06
C HIS A 623 -5.20 9.47 21.73
N VAL A 624 -4.73 10.49 21.01
CA VAL A 624 -3.90 11.57 21.58
C VAL A 624 -4.77 12.80 21.78
N THR A 625 -4.86 13.26 23.02
CA THR A 625 -5.57 14.46 23.43
C THR A 625 -4.65 15.34 24.27
N ASP A 626 -4.60 16.64 23.95
CA ASP A 626 -3.73 17.60 24.65
C ASP A 626 -2.26 17.18 24.78
N GLY A 627 -1.75 16.52 23.72
CA GLY A 627 -0.34 16.07 23.68
C GLY A 627 -0.04 14.85 24.56
N ALA A 628 -1.05 14.11 24.98
CA ALA A 628 -0.91 12.87 25.77
C ALA A 628 -1.86 11.77 25.28
N LEU A 629 -1.53 10.52 25.58
CA LEU A 629 -2.37 9.37 25.25
C LEU A 629 -3.58 9.32 26.20
N ASP A 630 -4.80 9.30 25.63
CA ASP A 630 -6.06 9.14 26.37
C ASP A 630 -6.28 7.67 26.73
N LEU A 631 -5.76 7.25 27.86
CA LEU A 631 -5.85 5.86 28.32
C LEU A 631 -7.29 5.37 28.54
N PRO A 632 -8.24 6.14 29.11
CA PRO A 632 -9.64 5.73 29.23
C PRO A 632 -10.33 5.51 27.88
N LYS A 633 -10.07 6.35 26.89
CA LYS A 633 -10.58 6.14 25.54
C LYS A 633 -9.96 4.90 24.90
N LEU A 634 -8.66 4.74 25.04
CA LEU A 634 -7.91 3.60 24.51
C LEU A 634 -8.39 2.27 25.10
N GLU A 635 -8.63 2.20 26.41
CA GLU A 635 -9.20 1.00 27.06
C GLU A 635 -10.55 0.61 26.46
N ARG A 636 -11.46 1.57 26.29
CA ARG A 636 -12.78 1.31 25.65
C ARG A 636 -12.62 0.79 24.22
N THR A 637 -11.82 1.48 23.41
CA THR A 637 -11.54 1.10 22.03
C THR A 637 -10.98 -0.33 21.95
N VAL A 638 -9.95 -0.63 22.72
CA VAL A 638 -9.30 -1.95 22.73
C VAL A 638 -10.24 -3.05 23.22
N THR A 639 -11.06 -2.77 24.24
CA THR A 639 -12.03 -3.73 24.77
C THR A 639 -13.06 -4.13 23.70
N THR A 640 -13.64 -3.16 22.99
CA THR A 640 -14.59 -3.43 21.90
C THR A 640 -13.89 -4.08 20.70
N ALA A 641 -12.69 -3.62 20.32
CA ALA A 641 -11.92 -4.20 19.23
C ALA A 641 -11.59 -5.68 19.45
N MET A 642 -11.18 -6.07 20.67
CA MET A 642 -10.90 -7.46 21.01
C MET A 642 -12.14 -8.34 20.92
N ARG A 643 -13.32 -7.85 21.30
CA ARG A 643 -14.59 -8.56 21.11
C ARG A 643 -14.90 -8.75 19.63
N MET A 644 -14.73 -7.71 18.81
CA MET A 644 -14.93 -7.80 17.36
C MET A 644 -14.01 -8.84 16.73
N LEU A 645 -12.74 -8.86 17.11
CA LEU A 645 -11.75 -9.81 16.60
C LEU A 645 -12.03 -11.25 17.05
N ASP A 646 -12.50 -11.47 18.29
CA ASP A 646 -12.94 -12.78 18.76
C ASP A 646 -14.18 -13.27 17.98
N ASN A 647 -15.13 -12.36 17.69
CA ASN A 647 -16.34 -12.67 16.93
C ASN A 647 -16.03 -13.07 15.47
N VAL A 648 -14.97 -12.52 14.87
CA VAL A 648 -14.50 -12.96 13.55
C VAL A 648 -14.30 -14.47 13.51
N ILE A 649 -13.70 -15.05 14.54
CA ILE A 649 -13.34 -16.46 14.59
C ILE A 649 -14.58 -17.37 14.43
N ASP A 650 -15.67 -16.99 15.08
CA ASP A 650 -16.91 -17.78 15.10
C ASP A 650 -17.78 -17.57 13.84
N TYR A 651 -17.68 -16.42 13.20
CA TYR A 651 -18.47 -16.07 12.01
C TYR A 651 -17.72 -16.32 10.70
N ASN A 652 -16.40 -16.51 10.74
CA ASN A 652 -15.56 -16.68 9.55
C ASN A 652 -15.95 -17.90 8.70
N TYR A 653 -16.04 -17.69 7.38
CA TYR A 653 -16.12 -18.79 6.43
C TYR A 653 -14.74 -19.41 6.22
N TYR A 654 -14.64 -20.71 6.42
CA TYR A 654 -13.40 -21.47 6.26
C TYR A 654 -13.45 -22.31 4.99
N SER A 655 -12.68 -21.95 3.98
CA SER A 655 -12.55 -22.72 2.73
C SER A 655 -11.73 -24.01 2.87
N VAL A 656 -10.93 -24.10 3.97
CA VAL A 656 -10.04 -25.23 4.27
C VAL A 656 -10.27 -25.72 5.70
N PRO A 657 -10.51 -27.03 5.92
CA PRO A 657 -10.85 -27.57 7.24
C PRO A 657 -9.75 -27.41 8.30
N GLN A 658 -8.48 -27.50 7.90
CA GLN A 658 -7.32 -27.32 8.80
C GLN A 658 -7.26 -25.90 9.37
N ALA A 659 -7.63 -24.90 8.58
CA ALA A 659 -7.71 -23.51 9.04
C ALA A 659 -8.85 -23.34 10.07
N ARG A 660 -10.00 -23.96 9.84
CA ARG A 660 -11.11 -23.95 10.81
C ARG A 660 -10.72 -24.61 12.12
N ARG A 661 -10.05 -25.76 12.05
CA ARG A 661 -9.59 -26.52 13.23
C ARG A 661 -8.68 -25.65 14.09
N SER A 662 -7.62 -25.08 13.50
CA SER A 662 -6.65 -24.23 14.19
C SER A 662 -7.30 -23.01 14.82
N ASN A 663 -8.10 -22.26 14.02
CA ASN A 663 -8.65 -20.98 14.48
C ASN A 663 -9.65 -21.15 15.63
N LEU A 664 -10.53 -22.16 15.58
CA LEU A 664 -11.49 -22.44 16.64
C LEU A 664 -10.82 -23.01 17.90
N ARG A 665 -9.73 -23.78 17.74
CA ARG A 665 -9.01 -24.41 18.86
C ARG A 665 -8.18 -23.43 19.63
N HIS A 666 -7.47 -22.52 18.94
CA HIS A 666 -6.50 -21.62 19.56
C HIS A 666 -7.01 -20.17 19.69
N ARG A 667 -7.94 -19.75 18.87
CA ARG A 667 -8.57 -18.43 18.87
C ARG A 667 -7.55 -17.26 18.86
N PRO A 668 -6.53 -17.25 18.00
CA PRO A 668 -5.58 -16.17 17.97
C PRO A 668 -6.18 -14.91 17.32
N VAL A 669 -5.83 -13.76 17.86
CA VAL A 669 -6.09 -12.46 17.24
C VAL A 669 -4.80 -11.65 17.17
N GLY A 670 -4.77 -10.65 16.31
CA GLY A 670 -3.63 -9.75 16.15
C GLY A 670 -4.12 -8.30 16.14
N LEU A 671 -4.20 -7.70 17.31
CA LEU A 671 -4.48 -6.28 17.45
C LEU A 671 -3.19 -5.49 17.26
N GLY A 672 -3.19 -4.54 16.32
CA GLY A 672 -2.08 -3.64 16.03
C GLY A 672 -2.47 -2.18 16.18
N ILE A 673 -1.62 -1.31 15.65
CA ILE A 673 -1.80 0.14 15.63
C ILE A 673 -1.57 0.70 14.23
N MET A 674 -2.13 1.88 13.95
CA MET A 674 -1.83 2.73 12.79
C MET A 674 -1.81 4.19 13.23
N GLY A 675 -1.29 5.08 12.39
CA GLY A 675 -1.23 6.50 12.72
C GLY A 675 -0.18 6.84 13.81
N PHE A 676 0.86 6.02 13.95
CA PHE A 676 1.93 6.28 14.93
C PHE A 676 2.65 7.61 14.64
N GLN A 677 2.97 7.87 13.37
CA GLN A 677 3.62 9.13 12.98
C GLN A 677 2.70 10.34 13.21
N ASP A 678 1.39 10.21 12.95
CA ASP A 678 0.43 11.28 13.22
C ASP A 678 0.31 11.57 14.72
N ALA A 679 0.35 10.52 15.55
CA ALA A 679 0.40 10.69 17.01
C ALA A 679 1.66 11.45 17.43
N LEU A 680 2.83 11.14 16.84
CA LEU A 680 4.07 11.89 17.10
C LEU A 680 3.94 13.35 16.68
N TYR A 681 3.31 13.65 15.53
CA TYR A 681 3.05 15.04 15.11
C TYR A 681 2.13 15.78 16.09
N ALA A 682 1.07 15.12 16.55
CA ALA A 682 0.14 15.69 17.52
C ALA A 682 0.84 16.02 18.87
N MET A 683 1.82 15.19 19.24
CA MET A 683 2.65 15.36 20.44
C MET A 683 3.90 16.23 20.20
N ARG A 684 4.15 16.62 18.95
CA ARG A 684 5.34 17.39 18.51
C ARG A 684 6.66 16.68 18.79
N LEU A 685 6.68 15.36 18.64
CA LEU A 685 7.87 14.53 18.84
C LEU A 685 8.51 14.18 17.50
N PRO A 686 9.79 14.50 17.25
CA PRO A 686 10.53 13.97 16.10
C PRO A 686 10.63 12.44 16.19
N TYR A 687 10.46 11.74 15.07
CA TYR A 687 10.58 10.27 15.07
C TYR A 687 11.95 9.79 15.56
N ALA A 688 13.02 10.47 15.16
CA ALA A 688 14.39 10.19 15.59
C ALA A 688 14.68 10.87 16.94
N SER A 689 14.01 10.45 17.99
CA SER A 689 14.22 10.95 19.35
C SER A 689 13.98 9.89 20.40
N GLU A 690 14.58 10.04 21.57
CA GLU A 690 14.35 9.17 22.73
C GLU A 690 12.90 9.25 23.21
N GLU A 691 12.28 10.42 23.12
CA GLU A 691 10.88 10.64 23.47
C GLU A 691 9.93 9.86 22.55
N ALA A 692 10.21 9.79 21.24
CA ALA A 692 9.44 8.97 20.31
C ALA A 692 9.61 7.48 20.57
N VAL A 693 10.81 7.04 20.96
CA VAL A 693 11.07 5.65 21.40
C VAL A 693 10.33 5.34 22.69
N ALA A 694 10.33 6.26 23.66
CA ALA A 694 9.56 6.12 24.89
C ALA A 694 8.05 6.09 24.64
N PHE A 695 7.55 6.89 23.71
CA PHE A 695 6.15 6.86 23.31
C PHE A 695 5.79 5.55 22.57
N ALA A 696 6.67 5.02 21.73
CA ALA A 696 6.49 3.71 21.10
C ALA A 696 6.36 2.59 22.14
N ASP A 697 7.14 2.68 23.24
CA ASP A 697 7.08 1.78 24.38
C ASP A 697 5.75 1.90 25.13
N THR A 698 5.46 3.07 25.69
CA THR A 698 4.31 3.29 26.58
C THR A 698 2.97 3.14 25.87
N SER A 699 2.86 3.55 24.61
CA SER A 699 1.64 3.37 23.85
C SER A 699 1.37 1.90 23.55
N MET A 700 2.39 1.12 23.22
CA MET A 700 2.24 -0.31 22.95
C MET A 700 2.01 -1.10 24.24
N GLU A 701 2.65 -0.69 25.36
CA GLU A 701 2.36 -1.23 26.69
C GLU A 701 0.87 -1.12 27.02
N ALA A 702 0.28 0.07 26.83
CA ALA A 702 -1.13 0.32 27.13
C ALA A 702 -2.06 -0.52 26.24
N VAL A 703 -1.81 -0.58 24.92
CA VAL A 703 -2.63 -1.38 24.00
C VAL A 703 -2.56 -2.87 24.38
N SER A 704 -1.37 -3.40 24.66
CA SER A 704 -1.19 -4.80 25.04
C SER A 704 -1.85 -5.11 26.38
N TYR A 705 -1.67 -4.24 27.37
CA TYR A 705 -2.29 -4.38 28.69
C TYR A 705 -3.82 -4.48 28.57
N PHE A 706 -4.46 -3.55 27.86
CA PHE A 706 -5.91 -3.56 27.68
C PHE A 706 -6.39 -4.71 26.79
N ALA A 707 -5.61 -5.16 25.81
CA ALA A 707 -5.95 -6.31 24.97
C ALA A 707 -5.97 -7.61 25.79
N ILE A 708 -4.96 -7.84 26.63
CA ILE A 708 -4.91 -9.00 27.53
C ILE A 708 -6.07 -8.92 28.54
N GLN A 709 -6.30 -7.76 29.14
CA GLN A 709 -7.41 -7.55 30.08
C GLN A 709 -8.76 -7.83 29.38
N ALA A 710 -8.97 -7.36 28.15
CA ALA A 710 -10.19 -7.62 27.38
C ALA A 710 -10.34 -9.13 27.08
N SER A 711 -9.27 -9.81 26.71
CA SER A 711 -9.30 -11.26 26.48
C SER A 711 -9.64 -12.04 27.76
N THR A 712 -9.19 -11.59 28.94
CA THR A 712 -9.61 -12.22 30.22
C THR A 712 -11.09 -11.97 30.52
N ARG A 713 -11.62 -10.78 30.22
CA ARG A 713 -13.07 -10.48 30.34
C ARG A 713 -13.89 -11.38 29.42
N LEU A 714 -13.43 -11.61 28.19
CA LEU A 714 -14.08 -12.52 27.24
C LEU A 714 -13.97 -13.98 27.72
N ALA A 715 -12.86 -14.38 28.34
CA ALA A 715 -12.72 -15.70 28.91
C ALA A 715 -13.68 -15.94 30.10
N GLU A 716 -13.88 -14.95 30.95
CA GLU A 716 -14.87 -14.95 32.02
C GLU A 716 -16.30 -15.09 31.49
N GLU A 717 -16.63 -14.39 30.39
CA GLU A 717 -17.95 -14.40 29.75
C GLU A 717 -18.21 -15.67 28.93
N ARG A 718 -17.22 -16.13 28.13
CA ARG A 718 -17.41 -17.14 27.08
C ARG A 718 -16.56 -18.40 27.23
N GLY A 719 -15.75 -18.46 28.28
CA GLY A 719 -14.78 -19.53 28.49
C GLY A 719 -13.43 -19.31 27.81
N ARG A 720 -12.44 -20.03 28.35
CA ARG A 720 -11.04 -20.02 27.85
C ARG A 720 -10.95 -20.67 26.48
N TYR A 721 -9.91 -20.35 25.70
CA TYR A 721 -9.62 -21.08 24.46
C TYR A 721 -9.18 -22.53 24.83
N ALA A 722 -9.40 -23.48 23.87
CA ALA A 722 -9.32 -24.91 24.17
C ALA A 722 -7.93 -25.40 24.61
N THR A 723 -6.87 -24.75 24.18
CA THR A 723 -5.47 -25.12 24.51
C THR A 723 -4.82 -24.14 25.52
N TYR A 724 -5.61 -23.55 26.40
CA TYR A 724 -5.11 -22.64 27.42
C TYR A 724 -4.17 -23.33 28.43
N GLU A 725 -4.54 -24.54 28.90
CA GLU A 725 -3.76 -25.26 29.90
C GLU A 725 -2.40 -25.68 29.31
N GLY A 726 -1.34 -25.38 30.05
CA GLY A 726 0.05 -25.57 29.63
C GLY A 726 0.65 -24.39 28.87
N SER A 727 -0.15 -23.40 28.45
CA SER A 727 0.34 -22.17 27.81
C SER A 727 1.16 -21.29 28.75
N LEU A 728 1.94 -20.36 28.22
CA LEU A 728 2.62 -19.37 29.06
C LEU A 728 1.62 -18.54 29.86
N TRP A 729 0.43 -18.27 29.33
CA TRP A 729 -0.64 -17.59 30.04
C TRP A 729 -1.07 -18.35 31.29
N SER A 730 -1.23 -19.68 31.21
CA SER A 730 -1.63 -20.51 32.33
C SER A 730 -0.54 -20.60 33.41
N GLN A 731 0.71 -20.40 33.03
CA GLN A 731 1.86 -20.31 33.90
C GLN A 731 2.06 -18.91 34.50
N GLY A 732 1.26 -17.92 34.11
CA GLY A 732 1.40 -16.53 34.54
C GLY A 732 2.58 -15.79 33.89
N ILE A 733 3.09 -16.30 32.77
CA ILE A 733 4.18 -15.70 31.99
C ILE A 733 3.56 -14.82 30.92
N LEU A 734 3.63 -13.50 31.10
CA LEU A 734 3.12 -12.50 30.19
C LEU A 734 4.18 -12.14 29.12
N PRO A 735 3.84 -11.38 28.06
CA PRO A 735 4.81 -11.02 27.02
C PRO A 735 6.11 -10.41 27.56
N ILE A 736 6.03 -9.52 28.54
CA ILE A 736 7.20 -8.91 29.18
C ILE A 736 8.08 -9.94 29.89
N ASP A 737 7.49 -10.89 30.59
CA ASP A 737 8.21 -11.94 31.32
C ASP A 737 8.87 -12.94 30.34
N SER A 738 8.29 -13.12 29.15
CA SER A 738 8.84 -14.03 28.13
C SER A 738 10.20 -13.60 27.60
N ILE A 739 10.63 -12.35 27.84
CA ILE A 739 11.96 -11.84 27.48
C ILE A 739 13.05 -12.60 28.24
N ASP A 740 12.80 -12.97 29.50
CA ASP A 740 13.76 -13.71 30.29
C ASP A 740 14.11 -15.08 29.67
N ARG A 741 13.13 -15.77 29.10
CA ARG A 741 13.34 -17.03 28.35
C ARG A 741 14.25 -16.85 27.13
N LEU A 742 14.10 -15.73 26.42
CA LEU A 742 14.97 -15.40 25.30
C LEU A 742 16.37 -15.00 25.81
N GLY A 743 16.43 -14.28 26.93
CA GLY A 743 17.69 -13.91 27.61
C GLY A 743 18.50 -15.11 28.08
N GLU A 744 17.84 -16.11 28.65
CA GLU A 744 18.48 -17.38 29.03
C GLU A 744 19.11 -18.10 27.83
N ALA A 745 18.42 -18.12 26.68
CA ALA A 745 18.90 -18.76 25.45
C ALA A 745 20.02 -17.98 24.74
N ARG A 746 19.94 -16.64 24.72
CA ARG A 746 20.88 -15.78 23.98
C ARG A 746 22.05 -15.25 24.82
N GLY A 747 21.91 -15.21 26.17
CA GLY A 747 22.93 -14.65 27.05
C GLY A 747 23.31 -13.22 26.67
N GLN A 748 24.60 -12.97 26.48
CA GLN A 748 25.15 -11.66 26.15
C GLN A 748 24.64 -11.06 24.80
N TYR A 749 24.02 -11.86 23.96
CA TYR A 749 23.49 -11.44 22.67
C TYR A 749 22.06 -10.87 22.73
N LEU A 750 21.45 -10.74 23.90
CA LEU A 750 20.19 -10.03 24.07
C LEU A 750 20.42 -8.72 24.85
N GLN A 751 20.04 -7.61 24.23
CA GLN A 751 20.06 -6.29 24.83
C GLN A 751 18.71 -5.61 24.57
N GLN A 752 17.68 -6.11 25.21
CA GLN A 752 16.32 -5.58 25.13
C GLN A 752 15.94 -4.91 26.46
N ASP A 753 15.26 -3.77 26.39
CA ASP A 753 14.69 -3.11 27.56
C ASP A 753 13.59 -3.96 28.21
N THR A 754 13.49 -3.94 29.51
CA THR A 754 12.48 -4.70 30.30
C THR A 754 11.68 -3.80 31.26
N SER A 755 11.80 -2.48 31.12
CA SER A 755 11.02 -1.51 31.90
C SER A 755 9.52 -1.64 31.62
N ARG A 756 8.70 -1.35 32.62
CA ARG A 756 7.24 -1.37 32.56
C ARG A 756 6.66 -0.23 33.41
N THR A 757 5.49 0.27 33.05
CA THR A 757 4.84 1.39 33.74
C THR A 757 3.48 1.04 34.33
N LEU A 758 2.78 0.05 33.79
CA LEU A 758 1.47 -0.40 34.25
C LEU A 758 1.56 -1.55 35.27
N ASP A 759 0.46 -1.84 35.97
CA ASP A 759 0.38 -2.89 36.96
C ASP A 759 0.22 -4.28 36.33
N TRP A 760 1.32 -4.81 35.81
CA TRP A 760 1.37 -6.14 35.18
C TRP A 760 1.14 -7.28 36.18
N ASP A 761 1.38 -7.06 37.48
CA ASP A 761 1.17 -8.08 38.49
C ASP A 761 -0.32 -8.31 38.73
N ALA A 762 -1.13 -7.24 38.84
CA ALA A 762 -2.57 -7.33 38.88
C ALA A 762 -3.17 -7.99 37.62
N LEU A 763 -2.62 -7.69 36.44
CA LEU A 763 -3.04 -8.33 35.17
C LEU A 763 -2.71 -9.83 35.17
N ARG A 764 -1.53 -10.24 35.70
CA ARG A 764 -1.12 -11.65 35.83
C ARG A 764 -2.06 -12.43 36.75
N GLU A 765 -2.43 -11.87 37.88
CA GLU A 765 -3.41 -12.49 38.80
C GLU A 765 -4.76 -12.70 38.11
N ARG A 766 -5.18 -11.72 37.27
CA ARG A 766 -6.42 -11.83 36.51
C ARG A 766 -6.33 -12.91 35.42
N VAL A 767 -5.23 -13.00 34.69
CA VAL A 767 -4.99 -14.06 33.67
C VAL A 767 -5.01 -15.43 34.30
N GLN A 768 -4.39 -15.62 35.48
CA GLN A 768 -4.39 -16.88 36.18
C GLN A 768 -5.78 -17.27 36.72
N SER A 769 -6.56 -16.29 37.16
CA SER A 769 -7.89 -16.51 37.75
C SER A 769 -8.93 -16.85 36.67
N PHE A 770 -9.02 -16.08 35.58
CA PHE A 770 -10.05 -16.23 34.58
C PHE A 770 -9.56 -16.93 33.30
N GLY A 771 -8.27 -16.93 33.04
CA GLY A 771 -7.66 -17.41 31.80
C GLY A 771 -7.74 -16.39 30.68
N MET A 772 -7.43 -16.86 29.46
CA MET A 772 -7.49 -16.08 28.22
C MET A 772 -8.52 -16.68 27.27
N ARG A 773 -9.25 -15.82 26.57
CA ARG A 773 -10.13 -16.23 25.47
C ARG A 773 -9.34 -16.48 24.19
N ASN A 774 -8.23 -15.79 23.99
CA ASN A 774 -7.40 -15.79 22.80
C ASN A 774 -5.99 -16.29 23.14
N SER A 775 -5.42 -17.14 22.30
CA SER A 775 -4.06 -17.66 22.48
C SER A 775 -3.00 -16.59 22.25
N ASN A 776 -3.27 -15.68 21.34
CA ASN A 776 -2.44 -14.52 21.00
C ASN A 776 -3.33 -13.28 20.89
N THR A 777 -2.77 -12.11 21.18
CA THR A 777 -3.53 -10.85 21.26
C THR A 777 -2.98 -9.77 20.34
N MET A 778 -1.67 -9.72 20.09
CA MET A 778 -0.99 -8.57 19.52
C MET A 778 -0.17 -8.92 18.28
N ALA A 779 -0.40 -8.18 17.19
CA ALA A 779 0.43 -8.17 15.98
C ALA A 779 0.31 -6.83 15.26
N ILE A 780 1.41 -6.28 14.76
CA ILE A 780 1.37 -5.02 14.01
C ILE A 780 1.44 -5.30 12.52
N ALA A 781 0.31 -5.14 11.84
CA ALA A 781 0.16 -5.27 10.39
C ALA A 781 0.55 -3.97 9.65
N PRO A 782 0.83 -4.01 8.33
CA PRO A 782 1.23 -2.81 7.57
C PRO A 782 0.15 -1.75 7.41
N THR A 783 -1.11 -2.07 7.51
CA THR A 783 -2.30 -1.19 7.41
C THR A 783 -2.41 -0.32 6.15
N ALA A 784 -1.73 -0.68 5.06
CA ALA A 784 -1.56 0.17 3.87
C ALA A 784 -2.86 0.67 3.23
N THR A 785 -3.98 -0.05 3.38
CA THR A 785 -5.29 0.36 2.82
C THR A 785 -6.21 0.96 3.89
N ILE A 786 -6.28 0.35 5.07
CA ILE A 786 -7.20 0.81 6.11
C ILE A 786 -6.76 2.16 6.71
N SER A 787 -5.47 2.46 6.74
CA SER A 787 -4.97 3.77 7.12
C SER A 787 -5.39 4.88 6.15
N ASN A 788 -5.50 4.57 4.84
CA ASN A 788 -6.02 5.52 3.85
C ASN A 788 -7.49 5.87 4.12
N ILE A 789 -8.30 4.88 4.53
CA ILE A 789 -9.72 5.09 4.90
C ILE A 789 -9.80 6.09 6.06
N CYS A 790 -8.94 5.90 7.07
CA CYS A 790 -8.90 6.76 8.26
C CYS A 790 -8.16 8.08 8.06
N GLY A 791 -7.44 8.25 6.94
CA GLY A 791 -6.68 9.46 6.66
C GLY A 791 -5.43 9.65 7.54
N VAL A 792 -4.79 8.55 7.98
CA VAL A 792 -3.60 8.57 8.85
C VAL A 792 -2.42 7.81 8.21
N SER A 793 -1.23 7.99 8.80
CA SER A 793 -0.03 7.24 8.41
C SER A 793 -0.20 5.73 8.62
N GLN A 794 0.48 4.97 7.77
CA GLN A 794 0.42 3.50 7.82
C GLN A 794 1.13 2.99 9.08
N SER A 795 0.48 2.12 9.82
CA SER A 795 1.10 1.32 10.89
C SER A 795 2.03 2.14 11.80
N ILE A 796 3.30 1.75 11.84
CA ILE A 796 4.40 2.35 12.60
C ILE A 796 5.38 3.11 11.72
N GLU A 797 5.00 3.36 10.46
CA GLU A 797 5.88 3.95 9.45
C GLU A 797 6.16 5.43 9.72
N PRO A 798 7.40 5.89 9.51
CA PRO A 798 7.69 7.31 9.39
C PRO A 798 7.11 7.87 8.08
N THR A 799 6.90 9.17 8.01
CA THR A 799 6.43 9.83 6.79
C THR A 799 7.38 9.57 5.62
N TYR A 800 6.86 8.98 4.55
CA TYR A 800 7.65 8.67 3.36
C TYR A 800 8.15 9.94 2.66
N GLN A 801 7.25 10.88 2.39
CA GLN A 801 7.50 12.20 1.83
C GLN A 801 6.42 13.17 2.32
N ASN A 802 6.74 14.48 2.51
CA ASN A 802 5.75 15.46 2.97
C ASN A 802 4.82 15.95 1.86
N LEU A 803 5.21 15.81 0.60
CA LEU A 803 4.38 16.06 -0.58
C LEU A 803 4.79 15.09 -1.67
N PHE A 804 3.86 14.28 -2.16
CA PHE A 804 4.08 13.30 -3.24
C PHE A 804 2.79 12.93 -3.95
N VAL A 805 2.93 12.29 -5.09
CA VAL A 805 1.81 11.68 -5.81
C VAL A 805 1.80 10.19 -5.50
N LYS A 806 0.74 9.74 -4.85
CA LYS A 806 0.47 8.35 -4.54
C LYS A 806 -0.29 7.73 -5.70
N SER A 807 0.32 6.75 -6.37
CA SER A 807 -0.30 6.01 -7.47
C SER A 807 -0.77 4.65 -6.96
N ASN A 808 -2.03 4.31 -7.17
CA ASN A 808 -2.60 3.00 -6.82
C ASN A 808 -3.62 2.56 -7.90
N LEU A 809 -4.29 1.41 -7.71
CA LEU A 809 -5.30 0.92 -8.67
C LEU A 809 -6.48 1.87 -8.87
N SER A 810 -6.75 2.74 -7.90
CA SER A 810 -7.81 3.76 -7.97
C SER A 810 -7.37 5.04 -8.70
N GLY A 811 -6.10 5.19 -9.05
CA GLY A 811 -5.55 6.35 -9.73
C GLY A 811 -4.39 7.01 -8.98
N GLU A 812 -4.13 8.25 -9.33
CA GLU A 812 -3.09 9.08 -8.73
C GLU A 812 -3.69 10.10 -7.77
N PHE A 813 -3.08 10.22 -6.59
CA PHE A 813 -3.54 11.10 -5.52
C PHE A 813 -2.40 11.98 -5.04
N THR A 814 -2.59 13.29 -5.06
CA THR A 814 -1.69 14.20 -4.39
C THR A 814 -1.88 14.07 -2.88
N VAL A 815 -0.82 13.69 -2.19
CA VAL A 815 -0.77 13.59 -0.73
C VAL A 815 0.18 14.66 -0.21
N ILE A 816 -0.31 15.47 0.70
CA ILE A 816 0.46 16.49 1.39
C ILE A 816 0.28 16.31 2.89
N ASN A 817 1.37 16.52 3.65
CA ASN A 817 1.35 16.40 5.10
C ASN A 817 0.58 17.60 5.72
N PRO A 818 -0.63 17.40 6.27
CA PRO A 818 -1.45 18.49 6.77
C PRO A 818 -0.86 19.14 8.03
N TYR A 819 -0.11 18.40 8.84
CA TYR A 819 0.56 18.91 10.03
C TYR A 819 1.67 19.90 9.64
N LEU A 820 2.49 19.57 8.63
CA LEU A 820 3.51 20.48 8.10
C LEU A 820 2.87 21.76 7.55
N VAL A 821 1.81 21.63 6.75
CA VAL A 821 1.15 22.81 6.17
C VAL A 821 0.59 23.73 7.26
N ARG A 822 -0.04 23.17 8.28
CA ARG A 822 -0.55 23.94 9.43
C ARG A 822 0.59 24.70 10.13
N ASP A 823 1.68 24.01 10.46
CA ASP A 823 2.82 24.62 11.15
C ASP A 823 3.50 25.71 10.30
N LEU A 824 3.57 25.50 8.97
CA LEU A 824 4.11 26.50 8.05
C LEU A 824 3.21 27.73 7.94
N LYS A 825 1.88 27.53 7.93
CA LYS A 825 0.90 28.64 7.95
C LYS A 825 0.99 29.46 9.24
N GLU A 826 1.02 28.80 10.39
CA GLU A 826 1.15 29.46 11.69
C GLU A 826 2.41 30.33 11.77
N ARG A 827 3.48 29.94 11.05
CA ARG A 827 4.74 30.69 10.99
C ARG A 827 4.84 31.65 9.79
N GLY A 828 3.79 31.75 8.96
CA GLY A 828 3.78 32.59 7.76
C GLY A 828 4.75 32.13 6.67
N LEU A 829 5.09 30.84 6.63
CA LEU A 829 6.04 30.23 5.70
C LEU A 829 5.38 29.46 4.55
N TRP A 830 4.05 29.27 4.59
CA TRP A 830 3.30 28.56 3.55
C TRP A 830 2.99 29.51 2.40
N ASP A 831 3.58 29.26 1.26
CA ASP A 831 3.41 30.03 0.02
C ASP A 831 3.68 29.13 -1.20
N GLU A 832 3.43 29.64 -2.40
CA GLU A 832 3.66 28.91 -3.65
C GLU A 832 5.13 28.48 -3.82
N VAL A 833 6.08 29.30 -3.31
CA VAL A 833 7.50 28.95 -3.30
C VAL A 833 7.76 27.72 -2.45
N MET A 834 7.14 27.63 -1.29
CA MET A 834 7.27 26.46 -0.40
C MET A 834 6.73 25.18 -1.05
N VAL A 835 5.57 25.25 -1.72
CA VAL A 835 5.01 24.12 -2.46
C VAL A 835 5.97 23.66 -3.56
N ASN A 836 6.53 24.60 -4.31
CA ASN A 836 7.49 24.31 -5.36
C ASN A 836 8.81 23.73 -4.83
N ASP A 837 9.28 24.26 -3.70
CA ASP A 837 10.48 23.74 -3.02
C ASP A 837 10.24 22.29 -2.53
N LEU A 838 9.09 21.99 -1.92
CA LEU A 838 8.73 20.64 -1.51
C LEU A 838 8.66 19.68 -2.71
N LYS A 839 8.10 20.11 -3.84
CA LYS A 839 8.10 19.31 -5.07
C LYS A 839 9.52 19.08 -5.60
N TYR A 840 10.35 20.10 -5.59
CA TYR A 840 11.72 20.02 -6.08
C TYR A 840 12.59 19.06 -5.25
N TYR A 841 12.41 19.06 -3.92
CA TYR A 841 13.16 18.22 -3.00
C TYR A 841 12.41 16.93 -2.60
N ASP A 842 11.49 16.44 -3.44
CA ASP A 842 10.75 15.19 -3.23
C ASP A 842 10.08 15.11 -1.84
N GLY A 843 9.50 16.22 -1.37
CA GLY A 843 8.85 16.31 -0.08
C GLY A 843 9.80 16.44 1.12
N SER A 844 11.12 16.52 0.90
CA SER A 844 12.10 16.77 1.96
C SER A 844 12.05 18.22 2.42
N VAL A 845 12.13 18.41 3.74
CA VAL A 845 12.27 19.74 4.38
C VAL A 845 13.72 20.09 4.75
N GLN A 846 14.65 19.12 4.68
CA GLN A 846 16.04 19.31 5.12
C GLN A 846 16.78 20.39 4.35
N PRO A 847 16.67 20.48 2.99
CA PRO A 847 17.38 21.48 2.20
C PRO A 847 16.79 22.90 2.29
N LEU A 848 15.66 23.08 2.97
CA LEU A 848 14.94 24.35 3.00
C LEU A 848 15.51 25.28 4.06
N ASP A 849 16.37 26.23 3.65
CA ASP A 849 16.99 27.21 4.56
C ASP A 849 15.98 28.12 5.28
N ARG A 850 14.77 28.25 4.75
CA ARG A 850 13.69 29.04 5.36
C ARG A 850 13.09 28.38 6.60
N LEU A 851 13.28 27.04 6.76
CA LEU A 851 12.72 26.28 7.86
C LEU A 851 13.71 26.23 9.04
N PRO A 852 13.22 26.46 10.26
CA PRO A 852 14.00 26.26 11.46
C PRO A 852 14.22 24.79 11.77
N ASP A 853 15.26 24.47 12.52
CA ASP A 853 15.74 23.11 12.77
C ASP A 853 14.70 22.24 13.50
N ASP A 854 13.86 22.83 14.35
CA ASP A 854 12.78 22.10 15.04
C ASP A 854 11.75 21.50 14.06
N LEU A 855 11.38 22.24 13.02
CA LEU A 855 10.50 21.74 11.98
C LEU A 855 11.22 20.72 11.07
N LYS A 856 12.51 20.93 10.79
CA LYS A 856 13.29 19.95 10.02
C LYS A 856 13.39 18.61 10.73
N ALA A 857 13.61 18.62 12.03
CA ALA A 857 13.64 17.41 12.83
C ALA A 857 12.26 16.72 12.89
N LEU A 858 11.19 17.49 13.10
CA LEU A 858 9.83 16.96 13.25
C LEU A 858 9.31 16.33 11.93
N TYR A 859 9.60 16.96 10.79
CA TYR A 859 9.10 16.56 9.46
C TYR A 859 10.16 15.87 8.59
N ALA A 860 11.19 15.29 9.22
CA ALA A 860 12.15 14.43 8.53
C ALA A 860 11.44 13.24 7.88
N THR A 861 11.81 12.93 6.64
CA THR A 861 11.23 11.82 5.88
C THR A 861 11.90 10.48 6.24
N ALA A 862 11.27 9.37 5.88
CA ALA A 862 11.74 8.02 6.21
C ALA A 862 13.20 7.75 5.79
N PHE A 863 13.65 8.28 4.66
CA PHE A 863 15.01 8.10 4.16
C PHE A 863 16.05 9.05 4.78
N GLU A 864 15.60 10.05 5.52
CA GLU A 864 16.46 11.03 6.22
C GLU A 864 16.74 10.62 7.66
N LEU A 865 15.94 9.66 8.18
CA LEU A 865 16.13 9.12 9.52
C LEU A 865 17.30 8.12 9.55
N ASP A 866 18.06 8.11 10.64
CA ASP A 866 18.93 6.97 10.92
C ASP A 866 18.06 5.74 11.24
N THR A 867 18.21 4.69 10.44
CA THR A 867 17.40 3.46 10.52
C THR A 867 17.46 2.80 11.90
N ARG A 868 18.47 3.08 12.71
CA ARG A 868 18.58 2.58 14.08
C ARG A 868 17.41 3.03 14.96
N TRP A 869 16.86 4.24 14.76
CA TRP A 869 15.70 4.71 15.50
C TRP A 869 14.46 3.85 15.27
N LEU A 870 14.29 3.32 14.04
CA LEU A 870 13.19 2.40 13.72
C LEU A 870 13.36 1.09 14.49
N VAL A 871 14.60 0.56 14.56
CA VAL A 871 14.89 -0.67 15.30
C VAL A 871 14.72 -0.47 16.81
N GLU A 872 15.17 0.64 17.39
CA GLU A 872 15.00 0.93 18.80
C GLU A 872 13.51 1.06 19.17
N ALA A 873 12.73 1.84 18.40
CA ALA A 873 11.29 1.95 18.62
C ALA A 873 10.58 0.59 18.46
N ALA A 874 10.98 -0.22 17.47
CA ALA A 874 10.45 -1.55 17.27
C ALA A 874 10.81 -2.51 18.41
N SER A 875 12.03 -2.43 18.95
CA SER A 875 12.46 -3.22 20.11
C SER A 875 11.61 -2.92 21.34
N ARG A 876 11.32 -1.63 21.58
CA ARG A 876 10.46 -1.21 22.69
C ARG A 876 9.03 -1.71 22.53
N ARG A 877 8.46 -1.66 21.32
CA ARG A 877 7.15 -2.25 21.04
C ARG A 877 7.15 -3.77 21.18
N GLN A 878 8.23 -4.46 20.74
CA GLN A 878 8.31 -5.93 20.75
C GLN A 878 8.24 -6.54 22.16
N LYS A 879 8.53 -5.78 23.22
CA LYS A 879 8.35 -6.23 24.61
C LYS A 879 6.92 -6.72 24.86
N TRP A 880 5.95 -6.01 24.30
CA TRP A 880 4.52 -6.11 24.56
C TRP A 880 3.77 -6.98 23.54
N ILE A 881 4.43 -7.38 22.45
CA ILE A 881 3.80 -8.07 21.33
C ILE A 881 4.13 -9.56 21.40
N ASP A 882 3.08 -10.38 21.50
CA ASP A 882 3.22 -11.84 21.52
C ASP A 882 3.47 -12.46 20.14
N GLN A 883 3.12 -11.79 19.05
CA GLN A 883 3.49 -12.14 17.69
C GLN A 883 4.60 -11.21 17.15
N GLY A 884 4.54 -10.78 15.89
CA GLY A 884 5.53 -9.93 15.25
C GLY A 884 5.01 -8.53 14.90
N GLN A 885 5.86 -7.77 14.22
CA GLN A 885 5.51 -6.48 13.65
C GLN A 885 6.11 -6.36 12.23
N SER A 886 5.32 -5.86 11.29
CA SER A 886 5.75 -5.61 9.92
C SER A 886 6.63 -4.37 9.87
N LEU A 887 7.91 -4.54 10.20
CA LEU A 887 8.88 -3.46 10.32
C LEU A 887 9.59 -3.21 9.00
N ASN A 888 9.20 -2.15 8.29
CA ASN A 888 9.96 -1.62 7.17
C ASN A 888 11.20 -0.88 7.66
N LEU A 889 12.30 -1.06 6.92
CA LEU A 889 13.58 -0.40 7.20
C LEU A 889 13.95 0.47 6.00
N TYR A 890 14.32 1.73 6.25
CA TYR A 890 14.62 2.72 5.22
C TYR A 890 16.10 3.09 5.26
N MET A 891 16.75 3.12 4.11
CA MET A 891 18.17 3.44 4.03
C MET A 891 18.47 4.21 2.74
N SER A 892 18.85 5.48 2.85
CA SER A 892 19.16 6.33 1.69
C SER A 892 20.46 5.90 0.99
N GLU A 893 21.48 5.54 1.76
CA GLU A 893 22.80 5.15 1.27
C GLU A 893 23.20 3.78 1.82
N PRO A 894 22.67 2.69 1.24
CA PRO A 894 22.98 1.34 1.73
C PRO A 894 24.41 0.95 1.44
N SER A 895 25.03 0.25 2.41
CA SER A 895 26.31 -0.42 2.26
C SER A 895 26.28 -1.75 3.01
N GLY A 896 27.12 -2.71 2.59
CA GLY A 896 27.18 -4.00 3.25
C GLY A 896 27.43 -3.91 4.75
N LYS A 897 28.27 -2.96 5.19
CA LYS A 897 28.54 -2.71 6.63
C LYS A 897 27.33 -2.12 7.36
N LYS A 898 26.63 -1.16 6.77
CA LYS A 898 25.41 -0.57 7.39
C LYS A 898 24.33 -1.64 7.54
N LEU A 899 24.14 -2.49 6.50
CA LEU A 899 23.17 -3.58 6.54
C LEU A 899 23.53 -4.63 7.59
N ASP A 900 24.79 -5.07 7.63
CA ASP A 900 25.28 -6.02 8.63
C ASP A 900 25.02 -5.52 10.06
N ASN A 901 25.39 -4.29 10.34
CA ASN A 901 25.16 -3.66 11.65
C ASN A 901 23.67 -3.55 11.98
N LEU A 902 22.83 -3.16 11.02
CA LEU A 902 21.40 -2.96 11.22
C LEU A 902 20.68 -4.27 11.58
N TYR A 903 20.91 -5.34 10.81
CA TYR A 903 20.23 -6.62 11.06
C TYR A 903 20.80 -7.36 12.29
N LYS A 904 22.07 -7.20 12.59
CA LYS A 904 22.62 -7.64 13.88
C LYS A 904 22.03 -6.87 15.06
N LEU A 905 21.83 -5.54 14.92
CA LEU A 905 21.14 -4.74 15.93
C LEU A 905 19.71 -5.23 16.12
N ALA A 906 18.95 -5.46 15.03
CA ALA A 906 17.60 -5.98 15.10
C ALA A 906 17.53 -7.31 15.88
N TRP A 907 18.47 -8.23 15.63
CA TRP A 907 18.57 -9.49 16.36
C TRP A 907 18.91 -9.29 17.84
N VAL A 908 19.93 -8.49 18.16
CA VAL A 908 20.37 -8.22 19.54
C VAL A 908 19.27 -7.50 20.34
N ARG A 909 18.48 -6.65 19.69
CA ARG A 909 17.33 -5.94 20.28
C ARG A 909 16.08 -6.80 20.42
N GLY A 910 16.15 -8.10 20.17
CA GLY A 910 15.07 -9.05 20.42
C GLY A 910 13.89 -9.00 19.43
N LEU A 911 14.07 -8.42 18.25
CA LEU A 911 13.03 -8.42 17.23
C LEU A 911 12.75 -9.85 16.75
N LYS A 912 11.50 -10.15 16.47
CA LYS A 912 11.04 -11.41 15.88
C LYS A 912 11.16 -11.40 14.38
N THR A 913 10.77 -10.31 13.73
CA THR A 913 10.64 -10.19 12.29
C THR A 913 11.10 -8.81 11.80
N THR A 914 11.58 -8.76 10.56
CA THR A 914 11.69 -7.54 9.75
C THR A 914 10.94 -7.74 8.45
N TYR A 915 10.61 -6.64 7.76
CA TYR A 915 9.86 -6.65 6.53
C TYR A 915 10.71 -6.09 5.38
N TYR A 916 10.18 -5.20 4.56
CA TYR A 916 10.97 -4.64 3.45
C TYR A 916 12.17 -3.83 3.91
N LEU A 917 13.29 -4.02 3.23
CA LEU A 917 14.36 -3.04 3.16
C LEU A 917 14.06 -2.12 1.96
N ARG A 918 13.84 -0.85 2.25
CA ARG A 918 13.64 0.18 1.24
C ARG A 918 14.90 1.01 1.10
N SER A 919 15.48 1.02 -0.09
CA SER A 919 16.68 1.81 -0.39
C SER A 919 16.39 2.77 -1.54
N MET A 920 16.97 3.96 -1.49
CA MET A 920 16.95 4.86 -2.64
C MET A 920 17.92 4.31 -3.69
N GLY A 921 17.42 4.06 -4.91
CA GLY A 921 18.25 3.66 -6.04
C GLY A 921 19.23 4.78 -6.43
N ALA A 922 20.38 4.41 -7.00
CA ALA A 922 21.37 5.37 -7.49
C ALA A 922 20.87 6.25 -8.65
N THR A 923 19.75 5.91 -9.26
CA THR A 923 19.07 6.70 -10.29
C THR A 923 18.07 7.64 -9.63
N HIS A 924 18.40 8.92 -9.58
CA HIS A 924 17.42 9.97 -9.30
C HIS A 924 16.32 9.91 -10.38
N VAL A 925 15.07 9.81 -9.94
CA VAL A 925 13.91 10.06 -10.80
C VAL A 925 14.10 11.46 -11.41
N GLU A 926 13.95 11.60 -12.72
CA GLU A 926 14.01 12.90 -13.38
C GLU A 926 13.04 13.85 -12.68
N LYS A 927 13.56 14.91 -12.07
CA LYS A 927 12.74 15.89 -11.37
C LYS A 927 11.90 16.65 -12.40
N SER A 928 10.60 16.58 -12.28
CA SER A 928 9.67 17.38 -13.10
C SER A 928 9.86 18.86 -12.80
N THR A 929 9.59 19.69 -13.80
CA THR A 929 9.72 21.14 -13.83
C THR A 929 9.19 21.82 -12.57
N VAL A 930 10.11 22.28 -11.73
CA VAL A 930 9.84 23.21 -10.64
C VAL A 930 10.48 24.53 -11.01
N THR A 931 9.73 25.60 -10.98
CA THR A 931 10.25 26.95 -11.17
C THR A 931 11.29 27.27 -10.08
N ASP A 932 12.55 27.40 -10.50
CA ASP A 932 13.68 27.67 -9.61
C ASP A 932 13.52 29.04 -8.94
N THR A 933 13.33 29.06 -7.64
CA THR A 933 13.32 30.24 -6.82
C THR A 933 14.73 30.66 -6.36
N GLY A 934 15.69 30.63 -7.27
CA GLY A 934 16.94 31.36 -7.09
C GLY A 934 18.03 30.72 -6.26
N ARG A 935 17.96 29.42 -5.94
CA ARG A 935 19.05 28.68 -5.30
C ARG A 935 19.35 27.35 -5.98
N ALA A 936 19.87 27.40 -7.20
CA ALA A 936 20.68 26.32 -7.71
C ALA A 936 22.02 26.35 -6.99
N ASN A 937 22.25 25.52 -6.01
CA ASN A 937 23.57 25.39 -5.44
C ASN A 937 23.93 23.95 -5.09
N LYS A 938 25.02 23.58 -5.74
CA LYS A 938 25.95 22.49 -5.51
C LYS A 938 25.47 21.12 -5.95
N LEU A 939 25.44 20.94 -7.26
CA LEU A 939 25.90 19.68 -7.84
C LEU A 939 27.43 19.63 -7.67
N ASN A 940 27.93 18.81 -6.77
CA ASN A 940 29.32 18.46 -6.75
C ASN A 940 29.58 17.63 -8.02
N ALA A 941 30.38 18.19 -8.91
CA ALA A 941 30.88 17.51 -10.09
C ALA A 941 31.71 16.30 -9.64
N VAL A 942 31.21 15.10 -9.89
CA VAL A 942 32.03 13.89 -9.90
C VAL A 942 32.48 13.67 -11.33
N ASN A 943 33.74 13.97 -11.60
CA ASN A 943 34.43 13.53 -12.79
C ASN A 943 34.57 12.01 -12.78
N GLY A 944 34.03 11.35 -13.78
CA GLY A 944 34.25 9.91 -14.00
C GLY A 944 33.76 9.48 -15.38
N ASN A 945 34.69 9.40 -16.32
CA ASN A 945 34.52 8.73 -17.61
C ASN A 945 34.11 7.26 -17.43
N GLY A 946 33.04 6.85 -18.06
CA GLY A 946 32.68 5.46 -18.20
C GLY A 946 31.39 5.31 -19.01
N SER A 947 31.57 5.00 -20.30
CA SER A 947 30.49 4.60 -21.21
C SER A 947 29.90 3.26 -20.76
N ALA A 948 28.60 3.22 -20.45
CA ALA A 948 27.85 1.98 -20.35
C ALA A 948 26.52 2.13 -21.12
N GLN A 949 26.33 1.19 -22.03
CA GLN A 949 25.11 1.02 -22.83
C GLN A 949 23.92 0.75 -21.91
N ALA A 950 22.82 1.45 -22.16
CA ALA A 950 21.56 1.20 -21.48
C ALA A 950 20.86 0.01 -22.15
N GLU A 951 20.76 -1.10 -21.41
CA GLU A 951 19.82 -2.18 -21.72
C GLU A 951 18.42 -1.84 -21.14
N GLU A 952 17.41 -2.09 -21.94
CA GLU A 952 16.01 -1.93 -21.55
C GLU A 952 15.67 -2.83 -20.35
N SER A 953 15.36 -2.25 -19.20
CA SER A 953 14.84 -2.98 -18.06
C SER A 953 13.33 -3.19 -18.21
N SER A 954 12.92 -4.45 -18.31
CA SER A 954 11.55 -4.90 -18.11
C SER A 954 11.02 -4.41 -16.74
N LYS A 955 9.74 -4.07 -16.68
CA LYS A 955 9.04 -3.61 -15.49
C LYS A 955 9.17 -4.63 -14.35
N ALA A 956 10.21 -4.52 -13.57
CA ALA A 956 10.31 -5.12 -12.26
C ALA A 956 9.39 -4.35 -11.30
N CYS A 957 8.79 -5.07 -10.36
CA CYS A 957 8.05 -4.50 -9.24
C CYS A 957 8.89 -3.36 -8.64
N SER A 958 8.41 -2.13 -8.74
CA SER A 958 9.18 -0.97 -8.33
C SER A 958 9.39 -0.99 -6.82
N ILE A 959 10.65 -1.08 -6.39
CA ILE A 959 11.08 -0.90 -4.99
C ILE A 959 10.64 0.47 -4.43
N LEU A 960 10.18 1.38 -5.31
CA LEU A 960 9.72 2.73 -4.98
C LEU A 960 8.20 2.84 -4.82
N ASP A 961 7.44 1.74 -4.97
CA ASP A 961 6.00 1.76 -4.73
C ASP A 961 5.69 1.37 -3.28
N PRO A 962 5.36 2.35 -2.41
CA PRO A 962 4.99 2.08 -1.02
C PRO A 962 3.69 1.28 -0.89
N ASP A 963 2.94 1.14 -1.99
CA ASP A 963 1.65 0.48 -2.05
C ASP A 963 1.65 -0.79 -2.90
N CYS A 964 2.78 -1.49 -2.99
CA CYS A 964 2.81 -2.79 -3.66
C CYS A 964 1.74 -3.71 -3.07
N GLU A 965 0.62 -3.83 -3.77
CA GLU A 965 -0.59 -4.54 -3.33
C GLU A 965 -0.40 -6.07 -3.24
N ALA A 966 0.75 -6.58 -3.65
CA ALA A 966 1.11 -7.98 -3.46
C ALA A 966 1.26 -8.34 -1.97
N CYS A 967 1.32 -7.35 -1.07
CA CYS A 967 1.68 -7.53 0.33
C CYS A 967 0.56 -7.20 1.33
N GLN A 968 -0.69 -7.08 0.89
CA GLN A 968 -1.81 -6.83 1.80
C GLN A 968 -2.75 -8.02 1.92
#